data_a00ac4badaec8f26ead3e427d152b765
#
_entry.id   a00ac4badaec8f26ead3e427d152b765
#
_cell.length_a   1.000
_cell.length_b   1.000
_cell.length_c   1.000
_cell.angle_alpha   90.00
_cell.angle_beta   90.00
_cell.angle_gamma   90.00
#
_symmetry.space_group_name_H-M   'P 1'
#
loop_
_entity.id
_entity.type
_entity.pdbx_description
1 polymer ?
#
loop_
_entity_poly.entity_id
_entity_poly.type
_entity_poly.pdbx_seq_one_letter_code
_entity_poly.pdbx_strand_id
1 'polypeptide(L)'
;MNKMKKKVLMTTMAAVTLSAVAQQPVDYVNPIIGTNGMGHTFPGACTPFGWVQLSPDTDTIPHNVNGAYQKNAYEYCAGYQYRDKTIVGFSHTHLSGTGHSDLGDILLMPAVGDVKLNPGRADHPEEGYRSRFDHATEKATPGYYEVMLDDYGIKAQLTATQRTGVHKYTFPKGKDGHLILDLVHGIYNYDGKVLWANLRVENDTLLTGYRITNGWARTNYTYFAISLSQPIKDYGYKDKEKVLYNGFWRRFKLEKNFPEITGRKIVAYFNFETAKDPELVVKVALSAVSTEGAVKNLRAEASGKSFEQLAEAARTDWNNELDHFEIEGTPDQKAMFYTSLYHTMINPSVYMDVDGSYRGLDHNIHQAKGFTNYTIFSLWDTYRAEHPFLNLVKPERNADMVESMIKHEQQSVHGMLPIWSLMGNENWCMSGYHAVSVLADAITKGVFSNVDEALSAMVSTSTVPYYEGVADYMKLGYIPLDKSGTAASSTLEYAYDDWTIYQTALKAGNKEIADTYRKRALNYRNIYDTSIGFARPRYSDGTFKKEFDVLQTYGEGFIEGNSWNFSFHVPHDVFGMIDLMGGEKTFVQKLDELFSMHLPEKYYEHNEDITEECLVGGYVHGNEPSHHVPYLYAWTSQPWKTQYWLREILNKMYKNDINGLGGNDDCGQMSAWYLFSVMGFYPVCPGTDQYVLGAPYLPYLKLTLPNGKTLEIKAPGVSDKKRYVQSLKLNGESYDKMYITHEDILKGGVLEFKMSASPNKRRGVSVQDKPYSLTNGIN
;
A
#
# COMPACT_ATOMS: atom_id res chain seq x y z
N MET A 1 21.54 -85.04 -26.07
CA MET A 1 22.45 -83.93 -25.78
C MET A 1 21.77 -82.65 -26.26
N ASN A 2 21.06 -81.99 -25.37
CA ASN A 2 20.30 -80.75 -25.65
C ASN A 2 20.98 -79.57 -25.02
N LYS A 3 21.39 -78.60 -25.82
CA LYS A 3 21.88 -77.28 -25.35
C LYS A 3 20.71 -76.36 -25.18
N MET A 4 20.36 -76.04 -23.94
CA MET A 4 19.44 -74.93 -23.64
C MET A 4 20.15 -73.60 -23.77
N LYS A 5 19.65 -72.74 -24.67
CA LYS A 5 20.03 -71.28 -24.80
C LYS A 5 19.26 -70.47 -23.75
N LYS A 6 19.94 -69.88 -22.77
CA LYS A 6 19.39 -68.86 -21.88
C LYS A 6 19.31 -67.53 -22.69
N LYS A 7 18.10 -67.00 -22.84
CA LYS A 7 17.89 -65.59 -23.26
C LYS A 7 17.98 -64.73 -21.99
N VAL A 8 18.94 -63.82 -21.98
CA VAL A 8 19.02 -62.75 -20.99
C VAL A 8 18.17 -61.60 -21.51
N LEU A 9 17.11 -61.25 -20.79
CA LEU A 9 16.26 -60.08 -21.05
C LEU A 9 16.89 -58.90 -20.32
N MET A 10 17.54 -57.97 -21.06
CA MET A 10 18.00 -56.72 -20.51
C MET A 10 16.81 -55.75 -20.47
N THR A 11 16.30 -55.49 -19.27
CA THR A 11 15.32 -54.43 -19.02
C THR A 11 16.08 -53.12 -18.84
N THR A 12 16.02 -52.26 -19.84
CA THR A 12 16.54 -50.87 -19.75
C THR A 12 15.57 -50.06 -18.91
N MET A 13 15.91 -49.77 -17.66
CA MET A 13 15.22 -48.76 -16.84
C MET A 13 15.63 -47.37 -17.38
N ALA A 14 14.75 -46.70 -18.08
CA ALA A 14 14.89 -45.28 -18.36
C ALA A 14 14.65 -44.52 -17.05
N ALA A 15 15.72 -44.02 -16.45
CA ALA A 15 15.63 -43.05 -15.36
C ALA A 15 15.13 -41.74 -15.95
N VAL A 16 13.84 -41.41 -15.75
CA VAL A 16 13.33 -40.08 -15.95
C VAL A 16 13.88 -39.23 -14.82
N THR A 17 14.94 -38.50 -15.05
CA THR A 17 15.38 -37.42 -14.20
C THR A 17 14.34 -36.30 -14.31
N LEU A 18 13.40 -36.21 -13.37
CA LEU A 18 12.69 -34.98 -13.11
C LEU A 18 13.75 -33.98 -12.64
N SER A 19 14.21 -33.12 -13.55
CA SER A 19 14.88 -31.89 -13.15
C SER A 19 13.85 -31.06 -12.39
N ALA A 20 14.01 -30.96 -11.06
CA ALA A 20 13.29 -29.98 -10.28
C ALA A 20 13.63 -28.61 -10.88
N VAL A 21 12.67 -27.97 -11.51
CA VAL A 21 12.82 -26.56 -11.92
C VAL A 21 13.04 -25.78 -10.62
N ALA A 22 14.14 -25.05 -10.53
CA ALA A 22 14.43 -24.21 -9.37
C ALA A 22 13.27 -23.22 -9.18
N GLN A 23 12.75 -23.13 -7.96
CA GLN A 23 11.69 -22.17 -7.63
C GLN A 23 12.21 -20.76 -7.87
N GLN A 24 11.41 -19.97 -8.60
CA GLN A 24 11.67 -18.55 -8.84
C GLN A 24 11.12 -17.70 -7.69
N PRO A 25 11.59 -16.47 -7.48
CA PRO A 25 11.07 -15.55 -6.47
C PRO A 25 9.55 -15.44 -6.44
N VAL A 26 8.92 -15.34 -7.61
CA VAL A 26 7.45 -15.26 -7.77
C VAL A 26 6.71 -16.48 -7.21
N ASP A 27 7.34 -17.64 -7.11
CA ASP A 27 6.73 -18.87 -6.59
C ASP A 27 6.61 -18.90 -5.06
N TYR A 28 7.31 -18.00 -4.36
CA TYR A 28 7.23 -17.86 -2.91
C TYR A 28 6.16 -16.88 -2.47
N VAL A 29 5.67 -16.01 -3.36
CA VAL A 29 4.64 -15.02 -3.01
C VAL A 29 3.32 -15.70 -2.69
N ASN A 30 2.73 -15.32 -1.57
CA ASN A 30 1.41 -15.76 -1.12
C ASN A 30 0.46 -14.57 -0.98
N PRO A 31 -0.30 -14.18 -2.04
CA PRO A 31 -1.20 -13.03 -2.00
C PRO A 31 -2.35 -13.14 -0.97
N ILE A 32 -2.50 -14.27 -0.31
CA ILE A 32 -3.50 -14.50 0.75
C ILE A 32 -3.05 -13.91 2.10
N ILE A 33 -1.76 -13.61 2.28
CA ILE A 33 -1.26 -13.00 3.52
C ILE A 33 -1.91 -11.62 3.71
N GLY A 34 -2.52 -11.38 4.89
CA GLY A 34 -3.16 -10.12 5.23
C GLY A 34 -4.58 -9.95 4.68
N THR A 35 -5.16 -10.98 4.03
CA THR A 35 -6.51 -10.90 3.45
C THR A 35 -7.63 -11.18 4.45
N ASN A 36 -7.31 -11.36 5.73
CA ASN A 36 -8.29 -11.49 6.80
C ASN A 36 -8.01 -10.48 7.91
N GLY A 37 -9.06 -9.97 8.54
CA GLY A 37 -8.91 -8.97 9.59
C GLY A 37 -8.39 -7.63 9.06
N MET A 38 -7.30 -7.12 9.64
CA MET A 38 -6.84 -5.73 9.52
C MET A 38 -5.71 -5.50 8.49
N GLY A 39 -5.25 -6.53 7.78
CA GLY A 39 -4.17 -6.37 6.77
C GLY A 39 -4.63 -5.60 5.52
N HIS A 40 -5.92 -5.65 5.21
CA HIS A 40 -6.58 -4.98 4.08
C HIS A 40 -5.91 -5.23 2.72
N THR A 41 -5.35 -6.43 2.53
CA THR A 41 -4.83 -6.87 1.24
C THR A 41 -5.87 -7.65 0.45
N PHE A 42 -5.65 -7.82 -0.85
CA PHE A 42 -6.54 -8.56 -1.74
C PHE A 42 -5.79 -9.66 -2.50
N PRO A 43 -6.43 -10.81 -2.83
CA PRO A 43 -5.77 -11.94 -3.48
C PRO A 43 -5.76 -11.86 -5.01
N GLY A 44 -6.36 -10.83 -5.60
CA GLY A 44 -6.62 -10.73 -7.04
C GLY A 44 -5.39 -10.51 -7.91
N ALA A 45 -5.61 -10.52 -9.22
CA ALA A 45 -4.57 -10.37 -10.21
C ALA A 45 -4.26 -8.89 -10.49
N CYS A 46 -3.00 -8.50 -10.38
CA CYS A 46 -2.47 -7.20 -10.80
C CYS A 46 -1.07 -7.36 -11.40
N THR A 47 -0.55 -6.35 -12.07
CA THR A 47 0.85 -6.24 -12.46
C THR A 47 1.58 -5.25 -11.55
N PRO A 48 2.92 -5.26 -11.51
CA PRO A 48 3.66 -4.30 -10.70
C PRO A 48 3.25 -2.84 -11.00
N PHE A 49 2.85 -2.12 -9.96
CA PHE A 49 2.37 -0.73 -10.05
C PHE A 49 1.23 -0.52 -11.07
N GLY A 50 0.47 -1.58 -11.39
CA GLY A 50 -0.63 -1.52 -12.36
C GLY A 50 -1.84 -0.77 -11.82
N TRP A 51 -2.55 -0.04 -12.68
CA TRP A 51 -3.80 0.59 -12.32
C TRP A 51 -4.91 -0.44 -12.06
N VAL A 52 -4.95 -1.51 -12.87
CA VAL A 52 -5.94 -2.58 -12.68
C VAL A 52 -5.49 -3.54 -11.60
N GLN A 53 -6.29 -3.64 -10.54
CA GLN A 53 -6.23 -4.65 -9.50
C GLN A 53 -7.53 -5.46 -9.56
N LEU A 54 -7.51 -6.54 -10.35
CA LEU A 54 -8.67 -7.36 -10.64
C LEU A 54 -8.85 -8.44 -9.56
N SER A 55 -9.80 -8.23 -8.65
CA SER A 55 -9.98 -9.09 -7.48
C SER A 55 -11.43 -9.49 -7.27
N PRO A 56 -11.70 -10.65 -6.62
CA PRO A 56 -13.04 -10.93 -6.09
C PRO A 56 -13.39 -9.95 -4.97
N ASP A 57 -14.67 -9.51 -4.97
CA ASP A 57 -15.28 -8.84 -3.83
C ASP A 57 -16.18 -9.84 -3.10
N THR A 58 -15.96 -10.02 -1.80
CA THR A 58 -16.73 -10.97 -1.00
C THR A 58 -17.92 -10.31 -0.34
N ASP A 59 -17.78 -9.07 0.12
CA ASP A 59 -18.90 -8.25 0.57
C ASP A 59 -18.56 -6.76 0.53
N THR A 60 -19.59 -5.93 0.67
CA THR A 60 -19.48 -4.48 0.83
C THR A 60 -20.48 -4.04 1.89
N ILE A 61 -19.94 -3.60 3.02
CA ILE A 61 -20.74 -3.14 4.16
C ILE A 61 -20.72 -1.62 4.17
N PRO A 62 -21.87 -0.94 4.21
CA PRO A 62 -21.88 0.51 4.29
C PRO A 62 -21.31 0.96 5.64
N HIS A 63 -20.41 1.95 5.62
CA HIS A 63 -19.80 2.51 6.83
C HIS A 63 -20.82 3.14 7.78
N ASN A 64 -21.96 3.58 7.27
CA ASN A 64 -23.00 4.21 8.06
C ASN A 64 -24.35 3.64 7.72
N VAL A 65 -25.09 3.17 8.72
CA VAL A 65 -26.48 2.72 8.61
C VAL A 65 -27.34 3.52 9.57
N ASN A 66 -28.34 4.24 9.06
CA ASN A 66 -29.25 5.08 9.84
C ASN A 66 -28.53 6.12 10.74
N GLY A 67 -27.41 6.66 10.29
CA GLY A 67 -26.60 7.62 11.02
C GLY A 67 -25.65 7.00 12.06
N ALA A 68 -25.63 5.68 12.19
CA ALA A 68 -24.70 4.96 13.06
C ALA A 68 -23.56 4.34 12.24
N TYR A 69 -22.34 4.60 12.67
CA TYR A 69 -21.13 4.00 12.10
C TYR A 69 -21.13 2.48 12.32
N GLN A 70 -20.68 1.74 11.31
CA GLN A 70 -20.59 0.29 11.32
C GLN A 70 -19.12 -0.13 11.38
N LYS A 71 -18.57 -0.38 12.57
CA LYS A 71 -17.16 -0.76 12.76
C LYS A 71 -16.74 -1.95 11.88
N ASN A 72 -17.62 -2.93 11.65
CA ASN A 72 -17.32 -4.11 10.82
C ASN A 72 -17.04 -3.75 9.34
N ALA A 73 -17.44 -2.57 8.87
CA ALA A 73 -17.17 -2.13 7.50
C ALA A 73 -15.68 -1.88 7.25
N TYR A 74 -14.94 -1.56 8.31
CA TYR A 74 -13.51 -1.29 8.24
C TYR A 74 -12.71 -2.50 7.73
N GLU A 75 -13.08 -3.71 8.11
CA GLU A 75 -12.39 -4.92 7.65
C GLU A 75 -12.49 -5.15 6.13
N TYR A 76 -13.49 -4.53 5.45
CA TYR A 76 -13.73 -4.69 4.01
C TYR A 76 -13.08 -3.60 3.14
N CYS A 77 -12.10 -2.87 3.63
CA CYS A 77 -11.45 -1.79 2.87
C CYS A 77 -10.84 -2.25 1.53
N ALA A 78 -10.40 -3.50 1.43
CA ALA A 78 -9.90 -4.09 0.19
C ALA A 78 -10.98 -4.92 -0.58
N GLY A 79 -12.24 -4.91 -0.16
CA GLY A 79 -13.36 -5.63 -0.81
C GLY A 79 -13.39 -7.15 -0.58
N TYR A 80 -12.36 -7.75 -0.01
CA TYR A 80 -12.23 -9.19 0.22
C TYR A 80 -11.90 -9.49 1.69
N GLN A 81 -12.56 -10.53 2.23
CA GLN A 81 -12.20 -11.14 3.51
C GLN A 81 -12.12 -12.66 3.37
N TYR A 82 -11.00 -13.26 3.72
CA TYR A 82 -10.77 -14.70 3.57
C TYR A 82 -11.79 -15.57 4.31
N ARG A 83 -12.35 -15.09 5.42
CA ARG A 83 -13.38 -15.84 6.19
C ARG A 83 -14.71 -15.98 5.45
N ASP A 84 -14.96 -15.19 4.42
CA ASP A 84 -16.22 -15.20 3.68
C ASP A 84 -16.37 -16.43 2.80
N LYS A 85 -17.61 -16.78 2.48
CA LYS A 85 -17.98 -17.97 1.72
C LYS A 85 -18.73 -17.68 0.44
N THR A 86 -18.87 -16.39 0.09
CA THR A 86 -19.55 -15.96 -1.13
C THR A 86 -18.77 -14.86 -1.82
N ILE A 87 -18.78 -14.86 -3.17
CA ILE A 87 -18.23 -13.81 -4.02
C ILE A 87 -19.38 -13.05 -4.65
N VAL A 88 -19.36 -11.71 -4.54
CA VAL A 88 -20.30 -10.80 -5.21
C VAL A 88 -20.00 -10.72 -6.71
N GLY A 89 -18.73 -10.66 -7.04
CA GLY A 89 -18.24 -10.55 -8.41
C GLY A 89 -16.76 -10.17 -8.41
N PHE A 90 -16.27 -9.73 -9.56
CA PHE A 90 -14.89 -9.35 -9.77
C PHE A 90 -14.82 -7.90 -10.24
N SER A 91 -14.31 -7.01 -9.40
CA SER A 91 -14.11 -5.60 -9.75
C SER A 91 -12.65 -5.28 -10.11
N HIS A 92 -12.40 -4.13 -10.74
CA HIS A 92 -11.12 -3.86 -11.42
C HIS A 92 -10.21 -2.90 -10.69
N THR A 93 -10.67 -2.29 -9.59
CA THR A 93 -9.89 -1.32 -8.83
C THR A 93 -10.02 -1.58 -7.33
N HIS A 94 -8.88 -1.67 -6.65
CA HIS A 94 -8.80 -1.92 -5.21
C HIS A 94 -7.71 -1.05 -4.58
N LEU A 95 -7.82 -0.81 -3.27
CA LEU A 95 -6.75 -0.28 -2.45
C LEU A 95 -6.05 -1.44 -1.73
N SER A 96 -4.74 -1.38 -1.59
CA SER A 96 -3.97 -2.39 -0.87
C SER A 96 -3.52 -1.85 0.47
N GLY A 97 -4.04 -2.43 1.55
CA GLY A 97 -3.63 -2.13 2.92
C GLY A 97 -4.22 -0.87 3.54
N THR A 98 -5.06 -0.11 2.84
CA THR A 98 -5.55 1.17 3.38
C THR A 98 -6.65 0.99 4.41
N GLY A 99 -6.70 1.90 5.39
CA GLY A 99 -7.75 1.98 6.40
C GLY A 99 -9.04 2.65 5.93
N HIS A 100 -9.26 2.84 4.64
CA HIS A 100 -10.49 3.42 4.10
C HIS A 100 -10.98 2.69 2.85
N SER A 101 -12.30 2.51 2.76
CA SER A 101 -12.94 1.82 1.63
C SER A 101 -13.28 2.78 0.51
N ASP A 102 -12.81 2.53 -0.69
CA ASP A 102 -13.26 3.17 -1.93
C ASP A 102 -13.02 2.25 -3.12
N LEU A 103 -13.29 2.73 -4.34
CA LEU A 103 -13.10 2.00 -5.59
C LEU A 103 -14.08 0.82 -5.77
N GLY A 104 -13.63 -0.33 -6.27
CA GLY A 104 -14.52 -1.43 -6.69
C GLY A 104 -15.20 -1.15 -8.02
N ASP A 105 -14.47 -0.53 -8.96
CA ASP A 105 -15.01 -0.10 -10.24
C ASP A 105 -15.24 -1.27 -11.19
N ILE A 106 -16.35 -1.21 -11.93
CA ILE A 106 -16.70 -2.10 -13.05
C ILE A 106 -16.72 -3.57 -12.63
N LEU A 107 -17.74 -3.95 -11.87
CA LEU A 107 -17.92 -5.33 -11.42
C LEU A 107 -18.53 -6.19 -12.51
N LEU A 108 -17.90 -7.35 -12.74
CA LEU A 108 -18.41 -8.43 -13.60
C LEU A 108 -18.72 -9.68 -12.79
N MET A 109 -19.83 -10.37 -13.12
CA MET A 109 -20.18 -11.66 -12.55
C MET A 109 -20.78 -12.59 -13.62
N PRO A 110 -20.13 -13.75 -13.92
CA PRO A 110 -20.70 -14.75 -14.82
C PRO A 110 -21.75 -15.60 -14.07
N ALA A 111 -22.83 -15.97 -14.74
CA ALA A 111 -23.85 -16.82 -14.19
C ALA A 111 -24.53 -17.69 -15.24
N VAL A 112 -25.28 -18.70 -14.79
CA VAL A 112 -26.18 -19.54 -15.58
C VAL A 112 -27.57 -19.58 -14.95
N GLY A 113 -28.60 -19.87 -15.75
CA GLY A 113 -30.00 -19.93 -15.31
C GLY A 113 -30.67 -18.58 -15.42
N ASP A 114 -31.56 -18.28 -14.46
CA ASP A 114 -32.34 -17.04 -14.48
C ASP A 114 -31.48 -15.82 -14.24
N VAL A 115 -31.69 -14.76 -15.03
CA VAL A 115 -30.96 -13.49 -14.90
C VAL A 115 -31.43 -12.78 -13.61
N LYS A 116 -30.52 -12.61 -12.68
CA LYS A 116 -30.69 -11.84 -11.45
C LYS A 116 -29.82 -10.58 -11.51
N LEU A 117 -30.41 -9.43 -11.18
CA LEU A 117 -29.76 -8.11 -11.30
C LEU A 117 -29.57 -7.43 -9.93
N ASN A 118 -29.64 -8.20 -8.85
CA ASN A 118 -29.28 -7.77 -7.50
C ASN A 118 -28.12 -8.63 -7.00
N PRO A 119 -27.22 -8.13 -6.16
CA PRO A 119 -26.11 -8.92 -5.64
C PRO A 119 -26.55 -10.04 -4.70
N GLY A 120 -27.74 -9.98 -4.10
CA GLY A 120 -28.14 -10.87 -3.02
C GLY A 120 -27.44 -10.52 -1.70
N ARG A 121 -27.62 -11.39 -0.70
CA ARG A 121 -26.97 -11.26 0.60
C ARG A 121 -26.04 -12.45 0.85
N ALA A 122 -25.01 -12.27 1.67
CA ALA A 122 -24.06 -13.33 1.99
C ALA A 122 -24.73 -14.57 2.63
N ASP A 123 -25.77 -14.37 3.46
CA ASP A 123 -26.58 -15.43 4.09
C ASP A 123 -27.66 -16.02 3.18
N HIS A 124 -28.04 -15.32 2.11
CA HIS A 124 -29.02 -15.72 1.10
C HIS A 124 -28.54 -15.40 -0.33
N PRO A 125 -27.44 -16.04 -0.79
CA PRO A 125 -26.86 -15.75 -2.11
C PRO A 125 -27.81 -16.11 -3.27
N GLU A 126 -28.72 -17.07 -3.07
CA GLU A 126 -29.74 -17.47 -4.05
C GLU A 126 -30.75 -16.36 -4.40
N GLU A 127 -30.88 -15.30 -3.61
CA GLU A 127 -31.71 -14.14 -3.91
C GLU A 127 -31.11 -13.21 -4.96
N GLY A 128 -29.81 -13.36 -5.28
CA GLY A 128 -29.08 -12.50 -6.21
C GLY A 128 -28.18 -13.23 -7.18
N TYR A 129 -27.23 -12.50 -7.78
CA TYR A 129 -26.21 -13.04 -8.68
C TYR A 129 -24.94 -13.51 -7.97
N ARG A 130 -24.74 -13.24 -6.67
CA ARG A 130 -23.62 -13.71 -5.85
C ARG A 130 -23.53 -15.25 -5.86
N SER A 131 -22.33 -15.79 -5.74
CA SER A 131 -22.11 -17.24 -5.67
C SER A 131 -21.33 -17.66 -4.44
N ARG A 132 -21.67 -18.82 -3.89
CA ARG A 132 -20.84 -19.54 -2.93
C ARG A 132 -19.56 -20.01 -3.62
N PHE A 133 -18.51 -20.18 -2.83
CA PHE A 133 -17.23 -20.76 -3.26
C PHE A 133 -16.54 -21.48 -2.11
N ASP A 134 -15.58 -22.35 -2.45
CA ASP A 134 -14.73 -23.04 -1.49
C ASP A 134 -13.27 -22.62 -1.71
N HIS A 135 -12.59 -22.19 -0.65
CA HIS A 135 -11.16 -21.86 -0.67
C HIS A 135 -10.25 -23.01 -1.17
N ALA A 136 -10.71 -24.27 -1.09
CA ALA A 136 -10.00 -25.41 -1.69
C ALA A 136 -9.90 -25.30 -3.22
N THR A 137 -10.76 -24.51 -3.87
CA THR A 137 -10.73 -24.24 -5.31
C THR A 137 -10.06 -22.91 -5.66
N GLU A 138 -9.74 -22.11 -4.65
CA GLU A 138 -9.13 -20.80 -4.79
C GLU A 138 -7.61 -20.92 -4.98
N LYS A 139 -7.09 -20.22 -5.97
CA LYS A 139 -5.66 -20.11 -6.20
C LYS A 139 -5.31 -18.66 -6.52
N ALA A 140 -4.42 -18.09 -5.72
CA ALA A 140 -3.88 -16.75 -5.90
C ALA A 140 -2.34 -16.83 -6.06
N THR A 141 -1.83 -16.21 -7.12
CA THR A 141 -0.39 -16.02 -7.36
C THR A 141 -0.18 -14.65 -8.01
N PRO A 142 1.00 -14.06 -7.97
CA PRO A 142 1.23 -12.77 -8.61
C PRO A 142 0.76 -12.74 -10.08
N GLY A 143 -0.14 -11.82 -10.39
CA GLY A 143 -0.72 -11.68 -11.74
C GLY A 143 -1.78 -12.70 -12.12
N TYR A 144 -2.21 -13.57 -11.20
CA TYR A 144 -3.19 -14.61 -11.50
C TYR A 144 -4.06 -14.96 -10.29
N TYR A 145 -5.37 -15.14 -10.54
CA TYR A 145 -6.34 -15.63 -9.56
C TYR A 145 -7.29 -16.63 -10.23
N GLU A 146 -7.72 -17.68 -9.54
CA GLU A 146 -8.80 -18.56 -9.99
C GLU A 146 -9.65 -19.08 -8.83
N VAL A 147 -10.93 -19.36 -9.12
CA VAL A 147 -11.89 -19.92 -8.17
C VAL A 147 -13.05 -20.61 -8.91
N MET A 148 -13.69 -21.58 -8.25
CA MET A 148 -14.96 -22.16 -8.71
C MET A 148 -16.14 -21.41 -8.07
N LEU A 149 -17.07 -20.93 -8.90
CA LEU A 149 -18.34 -20.37 -8.47
C LEU A 149 -19.36 -21.52 -8.35
N ASP A 150 -19.57 -21.99 -7.13
CA ASP A 150 -20.27 -23.26 -6.85
C ASP A 150 -21.73 -23.27 -7.28
N ASP A 151 -22.46 -22.15 -7.05
CA ASP A 151 -23.87 -22.03 -7.41
C ASP A 151 -24.13 -22.12 -8.92
N TYR A 152 -23.10 -21.81 -9.72
CA TYR A 152 -23.17 -21.79 -11.18
C TYR A 152 -22.37 -22.89 -11.85
N GLY A 153 -21.43 -23.52 -11.14
CA GLY A 153 -20.47 -24.47 -11.69
C GLY A 153 -19.56 -23.81 -12.73
N ILE A 154 -19.22 -22.54 -12.54
CA ILE A 154 -18.36 -21.77 -13.44
C ILE A 154 -16.96 -21.64 -12.85
N LYS A 155 -15.95 -22.02 -13.60
CA LYS A 155 -14.55 -21.71 -13.25
C LYS A 155 -14.25 -20.29 -13.72
N ALA A 156 -13.87 -19.41 -12.78
CA ALA A 156 -13.41 -18.07 -13.06
C ALA A 156 -11.88 -18.01 -12.91
N GLN A 157 -11.19 -17.49 -13.92
CA GLN A 157 -9.75 -17.26 -13.96
C GLN A 157 -9.50 -15.81 -14.32
N LEU A 158 -8.59 -15.14 -13.61
CA LEU A 158 -8.30 -13.71 -13.75
C LEU A 158 -6.81 -13.49 -13.97
N THR A 159 -6.48 -12.54 -14.82
CA THR A 159 -5.14 -11.96 -14.94
C THR A 159 -5.25 -10.48 -15.31
N ALA A 160 -4.15 -9.76 -15.34
CA ALA A 160 -4.15 -8.34 -15.66
C ALA A 160 -2.92 -7.92 -16.46
N THR A 161 -3.05 -6.79 -17.15
CA THR A 161 -1.97 -5.92 -17.58
C THR A 161 -2.03 -4.62 -16.78
N GLN A 162 -1.22 -3.63 -17.08
CA GLN A 162 -1.21 -2.37 -16.32
C GLN A 162 -2.59 -1.68 -16.29
N ARG A 163 -3.36 -1.75 -17.41
CA ARG A 163 -4.63 -1.01 -17.58
C ARG A 163 -5.80 -1.90 -17.97
N THR A 164 -5.57 -3.21 -18.12
CA THR A 164 -6.60 -4.13 -18.63
C THR A 164 -6.72 -5.35 -17.73
N GLY A 165 -7.90 -5.55 -17.13
CA GLY A 165 -8.27 -6.80 -16.46
C GLY A 165 -8.74 -7.83 -17.49
N VAL A 166 -8.35 -9.09 -17.31
CA VAL A 166 -8.68 -10.17 -18.23
C VAL A 166 -9.27 -11.33 -17.47
N HIS A 167 -10.50 -11.68 -17.83
CA HIS A 167 -11.24 -12.80 -17.25
C HIS A 167 -11.33 -13.93 -18.28
N LYS A 168 -11.23 -15.15 -17.80
CA LYS A 168 -11.59 -16.36 -18.56
C LYS A 168 -12.59 -17.15 -17.73
N TYR A 169 -13.79 -17.30 -18.24
CA TYR A 169 -14.87 -18.05 -17.62
C TYR A 169 -15.10 -19.35 -18.37
N THR A 170 -15.11 -20.47 -17.66
CA THR A 170 -15.47 -21.78 -18.21
C THR A 170 -16.83 -22.19 -17.66
N PHE A 171 -17.85 -22.17 -18.51
CA PHE A 171 -19.23 -22.50 -18.19
C PHE A 171 -19.48 -24.02 -18.16
N PRO A 172 -20.48 -24.49 -17.41
CA PRO A 172 -20.87 -25.91 -17.43
C PRO A 172 -21.39 -26.30 -18.81
N LYS A 173 -20.99 -27.48 -19.29
CA LYS A 173 -21.37 -28.00 -20.63
C LYS A 173 -22.88 -28.03 -20.83
N GLY A 174 -23.33 -27.61 -22.00
CA GLY A 174 -24.73 -27.66 -22.40
C GLY A 174 -25.64 -26.62 -21.75
N LYS A 175 -25.08 -25.63 -21.09
CA LYS A 175 -25.84 -24.49 -20.51
C LYS A 175 -25.42 -23.19 -21.16
N ASP A 176 -26.40 -22.39 -21.58
CA ASP A 176 -26.16 -20.99 -21.97
C ASP A 176 -25.94 -20.16 -20.71
N GLY A 177 -24.93 -19.30 -20.76
CA GLY A 177 -24.56 -18.41 -19.67
C GLY A 177 -24.79 -16.94 -20.00
N HIS A 178 -24.67 -16.13 -18.99
CA HIS A 178 -24.70 -14.69 -19.11
C HIS A 178 -23.66 -14.03 -18.22
N LEU A 179 -23.31 -12.81 -18.59
CA LEU A 179 -22.42 -11.93 -17.84
C LEU A 179 -23.24 -10.78 -17.28
N ILE A 180 -23.17 -10.57 -15.96
CA ILE A 180 -23.69 -9.38 -15.29
C ILE A 180 -22.59 -8.32 -15.29
N LEU A 181 -22.95 -7.09 -15.66
CA LEU A 181 -22.16 -5.88 -15.49
C LEU A 181 -22.88 -4.98 -14.51
N ASP A 182 -22.37 -4.83 -13.31
CA ASP A 182 -22.93 -3.96 -12.29
C ASP A 182 -22.13 -2.65 -12.19
N LEU A 183 -22.72 -1.54 -12.65
CA LEU A 183 -22.16 -0.20 -12.55
C LEU A 183 -22.58 0.53 -11.27
N VAL A 184 -23.33 -0.14 -10.38
CA VAL A 184 -23.72 0.39 -9.06
C VAL A 184 -22.75 -0.04 -7.97
N HIS A 185 -22.15 -1.21 -8.13
CA HIS A 185 -21.23 -1.78 -7.14
C HIS A 185 -20.07 -0.84 -6.79
N GLY A 186 -19.62 -0.90 -5.56
CA GLY A 186 -18.41 -0.24 -5.06
C GLY A 186 -18.06 -0.80 -3.69
N ILE A 187 -16.79 -0.83 -3.33
CA ILE A 187 -16.31 -1.36 -2.03
C ILE A 187 -16.93 -0.58 -0.88
N TYR A 188 -16.99 0.74 -0.97
CA TYR A 188 -17.81 1.57 -0.09
C TYR A 188 -19.07 1.98 -0.84
N ASN A 189 -20.15 1.26 -0.59
CA ASN A 189 -21.40 1.45 -1.34
C ASN A 189 -22.48 2.15 -0.49
N TYR A 190 -23.05 3.22 -1.03
CA TYR A 190 -24.13 3.99 -0.43
C TYR A 190 -25.01 4.61 -1.52
N ASP A 191 -26.23 5.01 -1.15
CA ASP A 191 -27.13 5.65 -2.12
C ASP A 191 -26.57 7.01 -2.57
N GLY A 192 -26.35 7.16 -3.87
CA GLY A 192 -25.74 8.36 -4.46
C GLY A 192 -24.24 8.27 -4.68
N LYS A 193 -23.56 7.16 -4.36
CA LYS A 193 -22.14 6.95 -4.71
C LYS A 193 -21.91 7.11 -6.22
N VAL A 194 -22.72 6.49 -7.06
CA VAL A 194 -22.67 6.68 -8.50
C VAL A 194 -23.40 7.98 -8.86
N LEU A 195 -22.65 8.98 -9.29
CA LEU A 195 -23.17 10.26 -9.75
C LEU A 195 -23.79 10.14 -11.14
N TRP A 196 -23.15 9.37 -12.01
CA TRP A 196 -23.62 9.08 -13.35
C TRP A 196 -22.87 7.90 -13.97
N ALA A 197 -23.56 7.13 -14.81
CA ALA A 197 -22.95 6.05 -15.58
C ALA A 197 -23.53 6.03 -17.00
N ASN A 198 -22.73 5.52 -17.93
CA ASN A 198 -23.09 5.29 -19.33
C ASN A 198 -22.62 3.88 -19.73
N LEU A 199 -23.43 3.20 -20.52
CA LEU A 199 -23.11 1.92 -21.15
C LEU A 199 -23.59 1.95 -22.59
N ARG A 200 -22.67 1.66 -23.51
CA ARG A 200 -22.93 1.60 -24.93
C ARG A 200 -22.50 0.24 -25.52
N VAL A 201 -23.35 -0.34 -26.32
CA VAL A 201 -23.06 -1.53 -27.12
C VAL A 201 -22.57 -1.07 -28.49
N GLU A 202 -21.25 -1.09 -28.70
CA GLU A 202 -20.64 -0.66 -29.96
C GLU A 202 -20.90 -1.68 -31.08
N ASN A 203 -20.78 -2.96 -30.75
CA ASN A 203 -21.13 -4.10 -31.58
C ASN A 203 -21.31 -5.35 -30.70
N ASP A 204 -21.46 -6.53 -31.31
CA ASP A 204 -21.71 -7.78 -30.59
C ASP A 204 -20.52 -8.31 -29.74
N THR A 205 -19.35 -7.70 -29.83
CA THR A 205 -18.14 -8.09 -29.11
C THR A 205 -17.42 -6.93 -28.40
N LEU A 206 -17.96 -5.70 -28.49
CA LEU A 206 -17.37 -4.53 -27.88
C LEU A 206 -18.40 -3.66 -27.17
N LEU A 207 -18.17 -3.43 -25.88
CA LEU A 207 -18.90 -2.48 -25.06
C LEU A 207 -17.97 -1.34 -24.64
N THR A 208 -18.52 -0.14 -24.52
CA THR A 208 -17.84 1.02 -23.94
C THR A 208 -18.74 1.72 -22.94
N GLY A 209 -18.15 2.51 -22.10
CA GLY A 209 -18.90 3.30 -21.15
C GLY A 209 -18.04 4.00 -20.12
N TYR A 210 -18.69 4.58 -19.16
CA TYR A 210 -18.01 5.21 -18.02
C TYR A 210 -18.91 5.22 -16.81
N ARG A 211 -18.30 5.40 -15.65
CA ARG A 211 -19.00 5.82 -14.44
C ARG A 211 -18.24 6.92 -13.74
N ILE A 212 -19.01 7.80 -13.08
CA ILE A 212 -18.49 8.87 -12.25
C ILE A 212 -19.01 8.59 -10.85
N THR A 213 -18.09 8.46 -9.90
CA THR A 213 -18.43 8.15 -8.51
C THR A 213 -18.01 9.27 -7.57
N ASN A 214 -18.75 9.38 -6.47
CA ASN A 214 -18.42 10.20 -5.32
C ASN A 214 -18.03 9.25 -4.18
N GLY A 215 -16.88 9.43 -3.62
CA GLY A 215 -16.36 8.61 -2.53
C GLY A 215 -15.24 9.34 -1.81
N TRP A 216 -14.26 8.62 -1.37
CA TRP A 216 -13.02 9.18 -0.88
C TRP A 216 -12.33 9.96 -2.01
N ALA A 217 -12.22 9.38 -3.21
CA ALA A 217 -12.06 10.16 -4.43
C ALA A 217 -13.37 10.89 -4.75
N ARG A 218 -13.47 12.19 -4.44
CA ARG A 218 -14.71 12.99 -4.50
C ARG A 218 -15.39 12.99 -5.86
N THR A 219 -14.63 12.91 -6.95
CA THR A 219 -15.13 12.79 -8.31
C THR A 219 -14.19 11.89 -9.11
N ASN A 220 -14.42 10.58 -9.01
CA ASN A 220 -13.63 9.58 -9.73
C ASN A 220 -14.27 9.32 -11.11
N TYR A 221 -13.49 9.51 -12.17
CA TYR A 221 -13.87 9.21 -13.56
C TYR A 221 -13.26 7.88 -13.99
N THR A 222 -14.07 6.87 -14.19
CA THR A 222 -13.63 5.57 -14.70
C THR A 222 -14.32 5.29 -16.03
N TYR A 223 -13.60 5.49 -17.14
CA TYR A 223 -14.00 5.06 -18.47
C TYR A 223 -13.53 3.63 -18.71
N PHE A 224 -14.32 2.86 -19.47
CA PHE A 224 -13.98 1.48 -19.76
C PHE A 224 -14.28 1.08 -21.22
N ALA A 225 -13.54 0.06 -21.68
CA ALA A 225 -13.82 -0.69 -22.90
C ALA A 225 -13.77 -2.18 -22.59
N ILE A 226 -14.84 -2.92 -22.95
CA ILE A 226 -14.95 -4.36 -22.70
C ILE A 226 -14.98 -5.10 -24.02
N SER A 227 -13.98 -5.95 -24.26
CA SER A 227 -13.93 -6.86 -25.40
C SER A 227 -14.32 -8.27 -24.99
N LEU A 228 -15.16 -8.90 -25.80
CA LEU A 228 -15.73 -10.23 -25.58
C LEU A 228 -15.23 -11.20 -26.66
N SER A 229 -14.84 -12.42 -26.28
CA SER A 229 -14.40 -13.44 -27.23
C SER A 229 -15.52 -14.12 -28.02
N GLN A 230 -16.76 -13.98 -27.52
CA GLN A 230 -17.95 -14.50 -28.18
C GLN A 230 -18.94 -13.36 -28.46
N PRO A 231 -19.74 -13.45 -29.55
CA PRO A 231 -20.77 -12.46 -29.83
C PRO A 231 -21.91 -12.53 -28.79
N ILE A 232 -22.42 -11.37 -28.44
CA ILE A 232 -23.61 -11.23 -27.60
C ILE A 232 -24.83 -11.74 -28.38
N LYS A 233 -25.60 -12.66 -27.78
CA LYS A 233 -26.84 -13.20 -28.33
C LYS A 233 -28.02 -12.23 -28.18
N ASP A 234 -28.19 -11.78 -26.97
CA ASP A 234 -29.14 -10.73 -26.59
C ASP A 234 -28.71 -10.14 -25.24
N TYR A 235 -29.25 -8.98 -24.90
CA TYR A 235 -28.87 -8.26 -23.68
C TYR A 235 -30.01 -7.36 -23.18
N GLY A 236 -29.87 -6.94 -21.92
CA GLY A 236 -30.81 -6.04 -21.30
C GLY A 236 -30.20 -5.38 -20.04
N TYR A 237 -30.97 -4.51 -19.44
CA TYR A 237 -30.56 -3.81 -18.23
C TYR A 237 -31.74 -3.60 -17.29
N LYS A 238 -31.41 -3.25 -16.05
CA LYS A 238 -32.32 -2.69 -15.07
C LYS A 238 -31.74 -1.40 -14.56
N ASP A 239 -32.46 -0.31 -14.73
CA ASP A 239 -32.22 0.92 -13.98
C ASP A 239 -33.03 0.83 -12.68
N LYS A 240 -32.33 0.85 -11.54
CA LYS A 240 -32.97 0.77 -10.22
C LYS A 240 -33.55 2.12 -9.77
N GLU A 241 -33.36 3.20 -10.53
CA GLU A 241 -34.03 4.48 -10.28
C GLU A 241 -35.45 4.47 -10.87
N LYS A 242 -36.40 5.14 -10.17
CA LYS A 242 -37.71 5.40 -10.71
C LYS A 242 -37.62 6.38 -11.87
N VAL A 243 -38.05 5.97 -13.05
CA VAL A 243 -38.27 6.88 -14.18
C VAL A 243 -39.39 7.84 -13.84
N LEU A 244 -39.13 9.10 -13.66
CA LEU A 244 -40.13 10.12 -13.32
C LEU A 244 -40.96 10.54 -14.53
N TYR A 245 -40.47 10.32 -15.75
CA TYR A 245 -41.17 10.68 -16.98
C TYR A 245 -41.95 9.51 -17.55
N ASN A 246 -43.26 9.60 -17.54
CA ASN A 246 -44.18 8.53 -17.94
C ASN A 246 -45.12 8.97 -19.10
N GLY A 247 -44.59 9.81 -20.01
CA GLY A 247 -45.39 10.57 -20.96
C GLY A 247 -45.91 9.84 -22.20
N PHE A 248 -45.40 8.67 -22.59
CA PHE A 248 -45.81 8.00 -23.82
C PHE A 248 -46.03 6.50 -23.65
N TRP A 249 -47.05 6.02 -24.34
CA TRP A 249 -47.31 4.62 -24.46
C TRP A 249 -46.28 3.93 -25.33
N ARG A 250 -45.64 2.82 -24.84
CA ARG A 250 -44.54 2.14 -25.54
C ARG A 250 -44.99 0.76 -26.02
N ARG A 251 -44.68 0.44 -27.28
CA ARG A 251 -45.06 -0.82 -27.93
C ARG A 251 -44.02 -1.92 -27.76
N PHE A 252 -42.83 -1.63 -27.20
CA PHE A 252 -41.74 -2.58 -27.00
C PHE A 252 -41.03 -2.30 -25.67
N LYS A 253 -40.32 -3.33 -25.20
CA LYS A 253 -39.55 -3.23 -23.95
C LYS A 253 -38.24 -2.54 -24.25
N LEU A 254 -38.04 -1.34 -23.74
CA LEU A 254 -36.81 -0.56 -23.93
C LEU A 254 -35.61 -1.11 -23.16
N GLU A 255 -35.84 -1.95 -22.15
CA GLU A 255 -34.82 -2.57 -21.33
C GLU A 255 -34.06 -3.68 -22.06
N LYS A 256 -34.50 -4.06 -23.27
CA LYS A 256 -33.81 -5.08 -24.10
C LYS A 256 -33.24 -4.48 -25.34
N ASN A 257 -32.04 -4.99 -25.73
CA ASN A 257 -31.34 -4.63 -26.97
C ASN A 257 -31.21 -3.10 -27.20
N PHE A 258 -30.90 -2.38 -26.15
CA PHE A 258 -30.63 -0.94 -26.21
C PHE A 258 -29.26 -0.70 -26.86
N PRO A 259 -29.07 0.34 -27.70
CA PRO A 259 -27.73 0.69 -28.19
C PRO A 259 -26.90 1.43 -27.13
N GLU A 260 -27.55 2.25 -26.29
CA GLU A 260 -26.91 3.05 -25.27
C GLU A 260 -27.91 3.35 -24.12
N ILE A 261 -27.42 3.37 -22.90
CA ILE A 261 -28.17 3.71 -21.71
C ILE A 261 -27.33 4.57 -20.75
N THR A 262 -27.97 5.55 -20.13
CA THR A 262 -27.37 6.38 -19.06
C THR A 262 -28.27 6.38 -17.84
N GLY A 263 -27.68 6.52 -16.67
CA GLY A 263 -28.40 6.55 -15.41
C GLY A 263 -27.47 6.43 -14.21
N ARG A 264 -28.04 6.38 -13.01
CA ARG A 264 -27.24 6.27 -11.77
C ARG A 264 -27.18 4.83 -11.24
N LYS A 265 -28.11 3.97 -11.61
CA LYS A 265 -28.28 2.64 -11.00
C LYS A 265 -28.39 1.53 -12.06
N ILE A 266 -27.46 1.55 -13.01
CA ILE A 266 -27.46 0.63 -14.16
C ILE A 266 -26.84 -0.70 -13.76
N VAL A 267 -27.58 -1.79 -13.93
CA VAL A 267 -27.09 -3.16 -13.92
C VAL A 267 -27.53 -3.83 -15.21
N ALA A 268 -26.59 -4.31 -16.02
CA ALA A 268 -26.83 -4.91 -17.31
C ALA A 268 -26.46 -6.40 -17.32
N TYR A 269 -27.05 -7.14 -18.28
CA TYR A 269 -26.71 -8.53 -18.54
C TYR A 269 -26.54 -8.76 -20.04
N PHE A 270 -25.67 -9.70 -20.39
CA PHE A 270 -25.34 -10.10 -21.76
C PHE A 270 -25.39 -11.62 -21.83
N ASN A 271 -26.24 -12.18 -22.69
CA ASN A 271 -26.40 -13.60 -22.90
C ASN A 271 -25.46 -14.11 -24.01
N PHE A 272 -24.91 -15.31 -23.82
CA PHE A 272 -24.02 -15.99 -24.76
C PHE A 272 -24.46 -17.42 -25.06
N GLU A 273 -24.01 -17.99 -26.17
CA GLU A 273 -24.26 -19.38 -26.55
C GLU A 273 -23.19 -20.34 -25.95
N THR A 274 -22.93 -20.24 -24.65
CA THR A 274 -21.89 -21.02 -23.97
C THR A 274 -22.17 -22.52 -23.90
N ALA A 275 -23.39 -22.96 -24.21
CA ALA A 275 -23.73 -24.37 -24.40
C ALA A 275 -22.94 -25.01 -25.56
N LYS A 276 -22.59 -24.22 -26.58
CA LYS A 276 -21.82 -24.65 -27.76
C LYS A 276 -20.32 -24.47 -27.54
N ASP A 277 -19.91 -23.32 -27.01
CA ASP A 277 -18.53 -22.98 -26.68
C ASP A 277 -18.48 -22.50 -25.21
N PRO A 278 -18.00 -23.35 -24.29
CA PRO A 278 -18.09 -23.05 -22.85
C PRO A 278 -17.10 -22.00 -22.35
N GLU A 279 -16.15 -21.53 -23.15
CA GLU A 279 -15.15 -20.56 -22.74
C GLU A 279 -15.50 -19.15 -23.21
N LEU A 280 -15.60 -18.21 -22.27
CA LEU A 280 -15.77 -16.78 -22.53
C LEU A 280 -14.57 -16.02 -21.96
N VAL A 281 -13.81 -15.35 -22.83
CA VAL A 281 -12.75 -14.41 -22.41
C VAL A 281 -13.28 -12.99 -22.49
N VAL A 282 -13.15 -12.25 -21.40
CA VAL A 282 -13.58 -10.86 -21.27
C VAL A 282 -12.36 -10.01 -20.90
N LYS A 283 -12.12 -8.93 -21.65
CA LYS A 283 -11.02 -7.99 -21.40
C LYS A 283 -11.59 -6.62 -21.13
N VAL A 284 -11.29 -6.05 -19.97
CA VAL A 284 -11.81 -4.76 -19.50
C VAL A 284 -10.65 -3.80 -19.33
N ALA A 285 -10.50 -2.85 -20.22
CA ALA A 285 -9.52 -1.79 -20.10
C ALA A 285 -10.15 -0.54 -19.47
N LEU A 286 -9.37 0.13 -18.63
CA LEU A 286 -9.74 1.36 -17.95
C LEU A 286 -9.00 2.57 -18.53
N SER A 287 -9.61 3.76 -18.37
CA SER A 287 -9.02 5.08 -18.64
C SER A 287 -9.63 6.12 -17.70
N ALA A 288 -8.83 7.10 -17.25
CA ALA A 288 -9.33 8.27 -16.55
C ALA A 288 -9.67 9.43 -17.50
N VAL A 289 -9.42 9.25 -18.80
CA VAL A 289 -9.48 10.31 -19.82
C VAL A 289 -10.75 10.23 -20.62
N SER A 290 -10.98 9.10 -21.31
CA SER A 290 -12.14 8.89 -22.18
C SER A 290 -12.37 7.42 -22.53
N THR A 291 -13.53 7.11 -23.13
CA THR A 291 -13.80 5.79 -23.69
C THR A 291 -12.83 5.43 -24.82
N GLU A 292 -12.41 6.39 -25.64
CA GLU A 292 -11.40 6.20 -26.69
C GLU A 292 -10.04 5.88 -26.07
N GLY A 293 -9.68 6.49 -24.92
CA GLY A 293 -8.51 6.15 -24.14
C GLY A 293 -8.54 4.70 -23.67
N ALA A 294 -9.66 4.24 -23.13
CA ALA A 294 -9.86 2.86 -22.73
C ALA A 294 -9.73 1.88 -23.92
N VAL A 295 -10.27 2.23 -25.10
CA VAL A 295 -10.10 1.42 -26.33
C VAL A 295 -8.64 1.38 -26.78
N LYS A 296 -7.89 2.49 -26.66
CA LYS A 296 -6.44 2.50 -26.98
C LYS A 296 -5.66 1.60 -26.03
N ASN A 297 -5.94 1.68 -24.72
CA ASN A 297 -5.33 0.84 -23.70
C ASN A 297 -5.60 -0.65 -23.98
N LEU A 298 -6.86 -1.01 -24.25
CA LEU A 298 -7.26 -2.36 -24.61
C LEU A 298 -6.50 -2.90 -25.82
N ARG A 299 -6.39 -2.09 -26.88
CA ARG A 299 -5.70 -2.47 -28.13
C ARG A 299 -4.20 -2.66 -27.92
N ALA A 300 -3.57 -1.75 -27.20
CA ALA A 300 -2.13 -1.79 -26.97
C ALA A 300 -1.70 -2.96 -26.08
N GLU A 301 -2.46 -3.24 -25.03
CA GLU A 301 -2.04 -4.19 -23.99
C GLU A 301 -2.55 -5.61 -24.23
N ALA A 302 -3.80 -5.79 -24.69
CA ALA A 302 -4.47 -7.08 -24.65
C ALA A 302 -5.00 -7.58 -25.99
N SER A 303 -5.07 -6.75 -27.06
CA SER A 303 -5.60 -7.18 -28.35
C SER A 303 -4.70 -8.25 -29.00
N GLY A 304 -5.33 -9.29 -29.57
CA GLY A 304 -4.63 -10.39 -30.26
C GLY A 304 -3.89 -11.36 -29.36
N LYS A 305 -3.91 -11.19 -28.02
CA LYS A 305 -3.27 -12.08 -27.06
C LYS A 305 -4.30 -12.98 -26.39
N SER A 306 -3.95 -14.25 -26.15
CA SER A 306 -4.79 -15.17 -25.36
C SER A 306 -4.70 -14.84 -23.87
N PHE A 307 -5.63 -15.42 -23.08
CA PHE A 307 -5.58 -15.34 -21.62
C PHE A 307 -4.26 -15.86 -21.07
N GLU A 308 -3.81 -17.02 -21.53
CA GLU A 308 -2.60 -17.70 -21.08
C GLU A 308 -1.34 -16.87 -21.39
N GLN A 309 -1.29 -16.23 -22.56
CA GLN A 309 -0.18 -15.34 -22.92
C GLN A 309 -0.10 -14.11 -21.98
N LEU A 310 -1.26 -13.55 -21.60
CA LEU A 310 -1.31 -12.42 -20.69
C LEU A 310 -0.98 -12.81 -19.26
N ALA A 311 -1.45 -13.99 -18.81
CA ALA A 311 -1.12 -14.51 -17.48
C ALA A 311 0.38 -14.82 -17.35
N GLU A 312 0.99 -15.41 -18.36
CA GLU A 312 2.45 -15.67 -18.37
C GLU A 312 3.26 -14.37 -18.43
N ALA A 313 2.78 -13.37 -19.16
CA ALA A 313 3.42 -12.05 -19.18
C ALA A 313 3.37 -11.39 -17.80
N ALA A 314 2.20 -11.38 -17.14
CA ALA A 314 2.05 -10.84 -15.79
C ALA A 314 2.94 -11.55 -14.76
N ARG A 315 3.02 -12.89 -14.84
CA ARG A 315 3.94 -13.68 -14.00
C ARG A 315 5.41 -13.30 -14.25
N THR A 316 5.78 -13.13 -15.52
CA THR A 316 7.16 -12.75 -15.90
C THR A 316 7.48 -11.34 -15.38
N ASP A 317 6.57 -10.38 -15.53
CA ASP A 317 6.73 -9.02 -15.03
C ASP A 317 6.96 -9.03 -13.52
N TRP A 318 6.15 -9.77 -12.77
CA TRP A 318 6.34 -9.95 -11.33
C TRP A 318 7.68 -10.61 -10.98
N ASN A 319 8.06 -11.67 -11.68
CA ASN A 319 9.34 -12.32 -11.40
C ASN A 319 10.53 -11.37 -11.62
N ASN A 320 10.49 -10.56 -12.68
CA ASN A 320 11.54 -9.57 -12.97
C ASN A 320 11.63 -8.50 -11.88
N GLU A 321 10.50 -8.10 -11.27
CA GLU A 321 10.49 -7.13 -10.17
C GLU A 321 10.99 -7.75 -8.85
N LEU A 322 10.78 -9.04 -8.62
CA LEU A 322 11.15 -9.75 -7.39
C LEU A 322 12.57 -10.32 -7.41
N ASP A 323 13.18 -10.52 -8.59
CA ASP A 323 14.49 -11.21 -8.78
C ASP A 323 15.70 -10.39 -8.33
N HIS A 324 15.49 -9.20 -7.79
CA HIS A 324 16.55 -8.38 -7.21
C HIS A 324 17.07 -8.92 -5.88
N PHE A 325 16.32 -9.80 -5.22
CA PHE A 325 16.67 -10.38 -3.94
C PHE A 325 16.88 -11.90 -4.02
N GLU A 326 17.93 -12.35 -3.34
CA GLU A 326 18.18 -13.76 -3.06
C GLU A 326 18.33 -13.94 -1.55
N ILE A 327 17.55 -14.84 -0.95
CA ILE A 327 17.55 -15.05 0.50
C ILE A 327 17.66 -16.52 0.89
N GLU A 328 18.31 -16.76 2.03
CA GLU A 328 18.25 -18.05 2.74
C GLU A 328 17.30 -17.91 3.93
N GLY A 329 16.42 -18.89 4.10
CA GLY A 329 15.43 -18.92 5.19
C GLY A 329 14.51 -20.12 5.08
N THR A 330 13.62 -20.28 6.07
CA THR A 330 12.56 -21.27 6.01
C THR A 330 11.57 -20.97 4.89
N PRO A 331 10.73 -21.94 4.45
CA PRO A 331 9.67 -21.65 3.47
C PRO A 331 8.77 -20.50 3.88
N ASP A 332 8.36 -20.40 5.16
CA ASP A 332 7.52 -19.31 5.66
C ASP A 332 8.24 -17.97 5.65
N GLN A 333 9.53 -17.93 5.99
CA GLN A 333 10.34 -16.70 5.90
C GLN A 333 10.47 -16.22 4.45
N LYS A 334 10.65 -17.15 3.49
CA LYS A 334 10.68 -16.82 2.07
C LYS A 334 9.33 -16.32 1.58
N ALA A 335 8.24 -16.98 1.94
CA ALA A 335 6.89 -16.57 1.59
C ALA A 335 6.61 -15.15 2.13
N MET A 336 6.88 -14.91 3.42
CA MET A 336 6.67 -13.58 4.02
C MET A 336 7.53 -12.50 3.36
N PHE A 337 8.82 -12.80 3.09
CA PHE A 337 9.73 -11.84 2.46
C PHE A 337 9.29 -11.43 1.05
N TYR A 338 9.04 -12.43 0.18
CA TYR A 338 8.65 -12.15 -1.20
C TYR A 338 7.22 -11.61 -1.32
N THR A 339 6.33 -11.94 -0.36
CA THR A 339 4.99 -11.32 -0.31
C THR A 339 5.08 -9.87 0.15
N SER A 340 5.91 -9.55 1.13
CA SER A 340 6.16 -8.15 1.50
C SER A 340 6.76 -7.36 0.33
N LEU A 341 7.70 -7.94 -0.40
CA LEU A 341 8.25 -7.31 -1.60
C LEU A 341 7.19 -7.12 -2.70
N TYR A 342 6.27 -8.07 -2.85
CA TYR A 342 5.11 -7.96 -3.75
C TYR A 342 4.18 -6.82 -3.33
N HIS A 343 3.85 -6.67 -2.03
CA HIS A 343 2.98 -5.61 -1.53
C HIS A 343 3.57 -4.22 -1.78
N THR A 344 4.90 -4.01 -1.63
CA THR A 344 5.56 -2.72 -1.91
C THR A 344 5.51 -2.31 -3.38
N MET A 345 5.04 -3.16 -4.29
CA MET A 345 4.99 -2.89 -5.73
C MET A 345 3.56 -2.92 -6.30
N ILE A 346 2.55 -2.87 -5.42
CA ILE A 346 1.14 -2.73 -5.84
C ILE A 346 0.78 -1.25 -6.00
N ASN A 347 1.08 -0.43 -4.99
CA ASN A 347 0.85 1.02 -4.96
C ASN A 347 2.18 1.76 -4.69
N PRO A 348 2.30 3.04 -5.11
CA PRO A 348 1.40 3.83 -5.97
C PRO A 348 1.18 3.23 -7.35
N SER A 349 0.01 3.46 -7.95
CA SER A 349 -0.36 2.86 -9.24
C SER A 349 -0.21 3.84 -10.40
N VAL A 350 0.17 3.33 -11.57
CA VAL A 350 0.19 4.11 -12.81
C VAL A 350 -1.21 4.67 -13.08
N TYR A 351 -1.30 5.97 -13.37
CA TYR A 351 -2.56 6.67 -13.63
C TYR A 351 -2.45 7.52 -14.88
N MET A 352 -2.29 6.87 -16.00
CA MET A 352 -2.28 7.48 -17.33
C MET A 352 -2.56 6.42 -18.41
N ASP A 353 -3.10 6.85 -19.54
CA ASP A 353 -3.29 6.03 -20.73
C ASP A 353 -1.96 5.71 -21.43
N VAL A 354 -1.96 4.72 -22.32
CA VAL A 354 -0.76 4.29 -23.08
C VAL A 354 -0.15 5.40 -23.94
N ASP A 355 -0.91 6.43 -24.27
CA ASP A 355 -0.42 7.61 -25.00
C ASP A 355 0.11 8.74 -24.09
N GLY A 356 0.17 8.49 -22.78
CA GLY A 356 0.65 9.43 -21.76
C GLY A 356 -0.39 10.46 -21.30
N SER A 357 -1.64 10.39 -21.78
CA SER A 357 -2.71 11.26 -21.31
C SER A 357 -3.18 10.85 -19.91
N TYR A 358 -3.41 11.82 -19.02
CA TYR A 358 -3.92 11.56 -17.66
C TYR A 358 -4.81 12.69 -17.16
N ARG A 359 -5.63 12.42 -16.15
CA ARG A 359 -6.44 13.42 -15.47
C ARG A 359 -5.69 13.97 -14.25
N GLY A 360 -5.46 15.30 -14.24
CA GLY A 360 -4.82 15.99 -13.13
C GLY A 360 -5.76 16.29 -11.96
N LEU A 361 -5.20 16.84 -10.87
CA LEU A 361 -5.99 17.28 -9.69
C LEU A 361 -6.92 18.47 -9.98
N ASP A 362 -6.69 19.20 -11.05
CA ASP A 362 -7.60 20.23 -11.61
C ASP A 362 -8.73 19.64 -12.46
N HIS A 363 -8.80 18.30 -12.56
CA HIS A 363 -9.69 17.53 -13.41
C HIS A 363 -9.52 17.78 -14.93
N ASN A 364 -8.53 18.56 -15.35
CA ASN A 364 -8.17 18.70 -16.77
C ASN A 364 -7.38 17.47 -17.24
N ILE A 365 -7.36 17.29 -18.57
CA ILE A 365 -6.54 16.27 -19.20
C ILE A 365 -5.16 16.86 -19.51
N HIS A 366 -4.15 16.20 -19.00
CA HIS A 366 -2.74 16.54 -19.18
C HIS A 366 -2.01 15.47 -19.97
N GLN A 367 -0.78 15.76 -20.36
CA GLN A 367 0.12 14.86 -21.08
C GLN A 367 1.41 14.69 -20.28
N ALA A 368 1.68 13.48 -19.81
CA ALA A 368 2.96 13.14 -19.20
C ALA A 368 4.08 13.15 -20.27
N LYS A 369 5.11 13.96 -20.03
CA LYS A 369 6.25 14.09 -20.95
C LYS A 369 7.55 13.75 -20.21
N GLY A 370 8.10 12.59 -20.51
CA GLY A 370 9.37 12.14 -19.92
C GLY A 370 9.24 11.57 -18.51
N PHE A 371 8.03 11.29 -18.03
CA PHE A 371 7.74 10.60 -16.77
C PHE A 371 6.47 9.77 -16.86
N THR A 372 6.30 8.84 -15.94
CA THR A 372 5.07 8.09 -15.73
C THR A 372 4.28 8.75 -14.60
N ASN A 373 2.99 9.06 -14.85
CA ASN A 373 2.13 9.63 -13.82
C ASN A 373 1.54 8.54 -12.92
N TYR A 374 1.56 8.78 -11.60
CA TYR A 374 1.08 7.87 -10.56
C TYR A 374 -0.03 8.48 -9.73
N THR A 375 -0.79 7.61 -9.05
CA THR A 375 -1.84 7.95 -8.08
C THR A 375 -1.76 7.00 -6.89
N ILE A 376 -2.59 7.24 -5.86
CA ILE A 376 -2.61 6.49 -4.59
C ILE A 376 -1.35 6.79 -3.81
N PHE A 377 -1.25 8.04 -3.35
CA PHE A 377 -0.17 8.50 -2.50
C PHE A 377 -0.65 8.63 -1.06
N SER A 378 -0.45 7.59 -0.26
CA SER A 378 -0.71 7.54 1.19
C SER A 378 0.52 8.08 1.94
N LEU A 379 0.74 9.40 1.88
CA LEU A 379 2.04 9.97 2.22
C LEU A 379 2.34 10.04 3.72
N TRP A 380 1.33 10.09 4.58
CA TRP A 380 1.50 9.98 6.03
C TRP A 380 2.18 8.66 6.44
N ASP A 381 1.93 7.60 5.68
CA ASP A 381 2.45 6.27 5.88
C ASP A 381 3.75 6.05 5.10
N THR A 382 3.69 6.19 3.78
CA THR A 382 4.70 5.69 2.84
C THR A 382 6.00 6.50 2.81
N TYR A 383 6.03 7.75 3.33
CA TYR A 383 7.27 8.51 3.43
C TYR A 383 8.30 7.85 4.35
N ARG A 384 7.83 7.02 5.31
CA ARG A 384 8.65 6.47 6.40
C ARG A 384 9.57 5.33 5.91
N ALA A 385 9.05 4.40 5.12
CA ALA A 385 9.83 3.27 4.62
C ALA A 385 9.58 2.95 3.14
N GLU A 386 8.35 3.04 2.63
CA GLU A 386 8.02 2.65 1.26
C GLU A 386 8.80 3.47 0.23
N HIS A 387 8.69 4.80 0.23
CA HIS A 387 9.46 5.64 -0.69
C HIS A 387 10.98 5.55 -0.49
N PRO A 388 11.53 5.50 0.75
CA PRO A 388 12.94 5.17 0.99
C PRO A 388 13.37 3.81 0.44
N PHE A 389 12.49 2.80 0.48
CA PHE A 389 12.74 1.48 -0.12
C PHE A 389 12.76 1.57 -1.65
N LEU A 390 11.80 2.26 -2.24
CA LEU A 390 11.77 2.50 -3.69
C LEU A 390 13.00 3.31 -4.18
N ASN A 391 13.49 4.28 -3.39
CA ASN A 391 14.76 4.97 -3.68
C ASN A 391 15.95 4.00 -3.78
N LEU A 392 15.91 2.92 -3.02
CA LEU A 392 16.98 1.91 -3.01
C LEU A 392 16.84 0.90 -4.15
N VAL A 393 15.62 0.42 -4.43
CA VAL A 393 15.41 -0.72 -5.34
C VAL A 393 14.81 -0.34 -6.70
N LYS A 394 14.08 0.79 -6.78
CA LYS A 394 13.37 1.28 -7.98
C LYS A 394 13.52 2.81 -8.14
N PRO A 395 14.75 3.35 -8.15
CA PRO A 395 14.97 4.80 -8.12
C PRO A 395 14.32 5.54 -9.30
N GLU A 396 14.31 4.94 -10.51
CA GLU A 396 13.70 5.57 -11.69
C GLU A 396 12.18 5.71 -11.53
N ARG A 397 11.50 4.70 -10.99
CA ARG A 397 10.06 4.78 -10.70
C ARG A 397 9.76 5.79 -9.61
N ASN A 398 10.57 5.82 -8.56
CA ASN A 398 10.36 6.80 -7.49
C ASN A 398 10.65 8.24 -7.95
N ALA A 399 11.57 8.44 -8.88
CA ALA A 399 11.76 9.75 -9.53
C ALA A 399 10.50 10.18 -10.30
N ASP A 400 9.84 9.28 -11.03
CA ASP A 400 8.57 9.54 -11.71
C ASP A 400 7.42 9.82 -10.71
N MET A 401 7.41 9.14 -9.56
CA MET A 401 6.46 9.41 -8.47
C MET A 401 6.66 10.81 -7.87
N VAL A 402 7.91 11.21 -7.65
CA VAL A 402 8.27 12.57 -7.20
C VAL A 402 7.83 13.61 -8.24
N GLU A 403 8.10 13.37 -9.52
CA GLU A 403 7.61 14.25 -10.59
C GLU A 403 6.09 14.34 -10.60
N SER A 404 5.38 13.22 -10.40
CA SER A 404 3.91 13.20 -10.29
C SER A 404 3.43 14.06 -9.11
N MET A 405 4.09 14.02 -7.95
CA MET A 405 3.75 14.86 -6.80
C MET A 405 3.94 16.34 -7.10
N ILE A 406 5.00 16.72 -7.81
CA ILE A 406 5.24 18.11 -8.25
C ILE A 406 4.18 18.54 -9.25
N LYS A 407 3.77 17.66 -10.19
CA LYS A 407 2.67 17.97 -11.12
C LYS A 407 1.33 18.11 -10.38
N HIS A 408 1.10 17.34 -9.33
CA HIS A 408 -0.08 17.50 -8.47
C HIS A 408 -0.09 18.89 -7.80
N GLU A 409 1.04 19.37 -7.27
CA GLU A 409 1.16 20.74 -6.75
C GLU A 409 0.79 21.79 -7.79
N GLN A 410 1.36 21.69 -8.99
CA GLN A 410 1.13 22.61 -10.11
C GLN A 410 -0.32 22.60 -10.63
N GLN A 411 -1.02 21.47 -10.50
CA GLN A 411 -2.40 21.27 -10.92
C GLN A 411 -3.40 21.45 -9.77
N SER A 412 -2.94 21.45 -8.53
CA SER A 412 -3.79 21.70 -7.37
C SER A 412 -4.22 23.16 -7.33
N VAL A 413 -5.51 23.40 -7.12
CA VAL A 413 -6.05 24.75 -6.90
C VAL A 413 -5.49 25.42 -5.64
N HIS A 414 -4.86 24.66 -4.77
CA HIS A 414 -4.24 25.13 -3.52
C HIS A 414 -2.74 25.36 -3.65
N GLY A 415 -2.10 24.97 -4.76
CA GLY A 415 -0.65 25.01 -4.93
C GLY A 415 0.09 24.21 -3.85
N MET A 416 -0.42 23.01 -3.54
CA MET A 416 0.13 22.12 -2.54
C MET A 416 0.53 20.78 -3.17
N LEU A 417 1.64 20.24 -2.70
CA LEU A 417 1.99 18.84 -2.90
C LEU A 417 0.88 17.95 -2.32
N PRO A 418 0.71 16.71 -2.81
CA PRO A 418 -0.34 15.83 -2.31
C PRO A 418 -0.15 15.50 -0.83
N ILE A 419 -1.27 15.35 -0.13
CA ILE A 419 -1.37 14.78 1.21
C ILE A 419 -1.80 13.31 1.08
N TRP A 420 -2.94 13.08 0.44
CA TRP A 420 -3.44 11.75 0.10
C TRP A 420 -4.20 11.80 -1.25
N SER A 421 -3.47 11.79 -2.35
CA SER A 421 -4.11 11.89 -3.66
C SER A 421 -4.58 10.54 -4.19
N LEU A 422 -5.82 10.51 -4.68
CA LEU A 422 -6.51 9.31 -5.16
C LEU A 422 -7.28 9.63 -6.45
N MET A 423 -6.93 8.97 -7.55
CA MET A 423 -7.65 9.04 -8.83
C MET A 423 -7.96 10.48 -9.29
N GLY A 424 -6.94 11.35 -9.32
CA GLY A 424 -7.09 12.74 -9.73
C GLY A 424 -7.83 13.63 -8.73
N ASN A 425 -7.92 13.21 -7.47
CA ASN A 425 -8.51 13.96 -6.38
C ASN A 425 -7.55 14.03 -5.19
N GLU A 426 -7.63 15.11 -4.42
CA GLU A 426 -7.00 15.20 -3.11
C GLU A 426 -8.07 15.00 -2.03
N ASN A 427 -7.85 14.08 -1.10
CA ASN A 427 -8.83 13.79 -0.05
C ASN A 427 -8.44 14.33 1.33
N TRP A 428 -7.22 14.88 1.49
CA TRP A 428 -6.72 15.51 2.72
C TRP A 428 -6.72 14.57 3.94
N CYS A 429 -6.57 13.27 3.71
CA CYS A 429 -6.53 12.30 4.80
C CYS A 429 -5.21 12.39 5.55
N MET A 430 -5.29 12.22 6.86
CA MET A 430 -4.19 12.33 7.82
C MET A 430 -3.60 13.73 7.98
N SER A 431 -2.56 13.84 8.77
CA SER A 431 -1.91 15.10 9.10
C SER A 431 -0.53 15.20 8.44
N GLY A 432 0.15 16.33 8.60
CA GLY A 432 1.43 16.57 7.95
C GLY A 432 1.33 17.05 6.50
N TYR A 433 2.48 17.31 5.87
CA TYR A 433 2.63 17.54 4.42
C TYR A 433 3.82 16.72 3.89
N HIS A 434 3.81 15.44 4.19
CA HIS A 434 4.96 14.52 4.10
C HIS A 434 5.47 14.25 2.68
N ALA A 435 4.80 14.72 1.62
CA ALA A 435 5.38 14.76 0.29
C ALA A 435 6.74 15.47 0.30
N VAL A 436 6.93 16.50 1.16
CA VAL A 436 8.22 17.19 1.28
C VAL A 436 9.33 16.27 1.76
N SER A 437 9.00 15.31 2.63
CA SER A 437 9.95 14.28 3.08
C SER A 437 10.35 13.34 1.94
N VAL A 438 9.40 12.90 1.12
CA VAL A 438 9.67 12.04 -0.05
C VAL A 438 10.59 12.75 -1.04
N LEU A 439 10.29 14.02 -1.36
CA LEU A 439 11.12 14.83 -2.25
C LEU A 439 12.53 15.00 -1.69
N ALA A 440 12.65 15.38 -0.40
CA ALA A 440 13.95 15.57 0.26
C ALA A 440 14.78 14.29 0.29
N ASP A 441 14.16 13.14 0.55
CA ASP A 441 14.85 11.85 0.59
C ASP A 441 15.36 11.45 -0.80
N ALA A 442 14.53 11.62 -1.83
CA ALA A 442 14.91 11.36 -3.22
C ALA A 442 16.07 12.28 -3.68
N ILE A 443 16.05 13.56 -3.32
CA ILE A 443 17.11 14.53 -3.61
C ILE A 443 18.41 14.16 -2.86
N THR A 444 18.32 13.85 -1.58
CA THR A 444 19.48 13.52 -0.74
C THR A 444 20.17 12.26 -1.25
N LYS A 445 19.42 11.29 -1.72
CA LYS A 445 19.90 10.01 -2.28
C LYS A 445 20.26 10.07 -3.76
N GLY A 446 20.12 11.25 -4.40
CA GLY A 446 20.48 11.46 -5.80
C GLY A 446 19.54 10.83 -6.82
N VAL A 447 18.33 10.47 -6.40
CA VAL A 447 17.26 9.90 -7.23
C VAL A 447 16.56 10.98 -8.04
N PHE A 448 16.35 12.17 -7.46
CA PHE A 448 15.74 13.31 -8.13
C PHE A 448 16.69 14.50 -8.18
N SER A 449 16.80 15.17 -9.34
CA SER A 449 17.84 16.18 -9.57
C SER A 449 17.34 17.63 -9.71
N ASN A 450 16.03 17.85 -9.94
CA ASN A 450 15.46 19.21 -10.07
C ASN A 450 15.17 19.81 -8.70
N VAL A 451 16.24 20.17 -7.99
CA VAL A 451 16.19 20.62 -6.58
C VAL A 451 15.42 21.93 -6.43
N ASP A 452 15.56 22.89 -7.38
CA ASP A 452 14.92 24.20 -7.29
C ASP A 452 13.38 24.10 -7.45
N GLU A 453 12.90 23.27 -8.39
CA GLU A 453 11.46 23.04 -8.58
C GLU A 453 10.86 22.35 -7.35
N ALA A 454 11.54 21.31 -6.86
CA ALA A 454 11.13 20.61 -5.65
C ALA A 454 11.07 21.57 -4.44
N LEU A 455 12.11 22.37 -4.20
CA LEU A 455 12.14 23.34 -3.09
C LEU A 455 11.02 24.36 -3.21
N SER A 456 10.71 24.84 -4.42
CA SER A 456 9.60 25.76 -4.66
C SER A 456 8.25 25.13 -4.25
N ALA A 457 7.99 23.91 -4.67
CA ALA A 457 6.76 23.18 -4.33
C ALA A 457 6.65 22.87 -2.83
N MET A 458 7.78 22.53 -2.17
CA MET A 458 7.84 22.27 -0.73
C MET A 458 7.53 23.56 0.08
N VAL A 459 8.10 24.70 -0.31
CA VAL A 459 7.85 26.00 0.33
C VAL A 459 6.40 26.42 0.12
N SER A 460 5.86 26.31 -1.11
CA SER A 460 4.46 26.57 -1.42
C SER A 460 3.55 25.78 -0.47
N THR A 461 3.74 24.47 -0.37
CA THR A 461 2.94 23.56 0.45
C THR A 461 2.95 23.95 1.93
N SER A 462 4.12 24.21 2.51
CA SER A 462 4.31 24.47 3.96
C SER A 462 3.90 25.85 4.42
N THR A 463 3.38 26.69 3.50
CA THR A 463 3.00 28.08 3.79
C THR A 463 1.54 28.42 3.45
N VAL A 464 0.74 27.42 3.06
CA VAL A 464 -0.70 27.60 2.78
C VAL A 464 -1.45 27.89 4.07
N PRO A 465 -1.95 29.12 4.29
CA PRO A 465 -2.37 29.57 5.63
C PRO A 465 -3.70 28.97 6.10
N TYR A 466 -4.49 28.41 5.21
CA TYR A 466 -5.77 27.78 5.54
C TYR A 466 -5.68 26.24 5.64
N TYR A 467 -4.49 25.65 5.43
CA TYR A 467 -4.28 24.23 5.67
C TYR A 467 -4.02 24.00 7.17
N GLU A 468 -4.76 23.13 7.78
CA GLU A 468 -4.71 22.55 9.13
C GLU A 468 -3.79 23.24 10.17
N GLY A 469 -4.10 24.49 10.53
CA GLY A 469 -3.35 25.21 11.56
C GLY A 469 -2.00 25.77 11.14
N VAL A 470 -1.60 25.69 9.86
CA VAL A 470 -0.32 26.23 9.35
C VAL A 470 -0.14 27.70 9.66
N ALA A 471 -1.21 28.53 9.56
CA ALA A 471 -1.12 29.95 9.91
C ALA A 471 -0.73 30.17 11.38
N ASP A 472 -1.34 29.45 12.31
CA ASP A 472 -1.01 29.51 13.73
C ASP A 472 0.38 28.93 14.01
N TYR A 473 0.72 27.81 13.37
CA TYR A 473 2.03 27.19 13.47
C TYR A 473 3.16 28.14 13.02
N MET A 474 3.00 28.83 11.88
CA MET A 474 3.98 29.82 11.42
C MET A 474 4.12 31.00 12.40
N LYS A 475 3.03 31.40 13.05
CA LYS A 475 2.99 32.57 13.95
C LYS A 475 3.47 32.23 15.36
N LEU A 476 3.04 31.12 15.92
CA LEU A 476 3.23 30.75 17.32
C LEU A 476 4.34 29.72 17.54
N GLY A 477 4.72 29.00 16.46
CA GLY A 477 5.63 27.85 16.52
C GLY A 477 4.97 26.56 17.04
N TYR A 478 3.64 26.53 17.11
CA TYR A 478 2.83 25.34 17.40
C TYR A 478 1.38 25.58 16.95
N ILE A 479 0.61 24.50 16.85
CA ILE A 479 -0.83 24.57 16.60
C ILE A 479 -1.57 24.54 17.94
N PRO A 480 -2.47 25.49 18.21
CA PRO A 480 -3.26 25.47 19.45
C PRO A 480 -4.35 24.41 19.48
N LEU A 481 -4.57 23.77 20.63
CA LEU A 481 -5.61 22.75 20.82
C LEU A 481 -7.03 23.29 20.61
N ASP A 482 -7.26 24.56 20.91
CA ASP A 482 -8.55 25.22 20.68
C ASP A 482 -8.80 25.59 19.20
N LYS A 483 -7.83 25.27 18.30
CA LYS A 483 -7.92 25.45 16.84
C LYS A 483 -7.95 24.13 16.07
N SER A 484 -7.30 23.09 16.58
CA SER A 484 -7.26 21.78 15.92
C SER A 484 -7.28 20.65 16.94
N GLY A 485 -8.10 19.63 16.68
CA GLY A 485 -8.15 18.40 17.48
C GLY A 485 -6.89 17.56 17.41
N THR A 486 -6.02 17.77 16.41
CA THR A 486 -4.75 17.06 16.17
C THR A 486 -3.52 17.93 16.45
N ALA A 487 -3.70 19.03 17.19
CA ALA A 487 -2.74 20.11 17.38
C ALA A 487 -1.31 19.66 17.75
N ALA A 488 -1.18 18.68 18.65
CA ALA A 488 0.11 18.21 19.12
C ALA A 488 0.81 17.32 18.07
N SER A 489 0.12 16.32 17.51
CA SER A 489 0.69 15.48 16.45
C SER A 489 1.08 16.30 15.23
N SER A 490 0.19 17.18 14.75
CA SER A 490 0.49 18.04 13.59
C SER A 490 1.68 18.98 13.84
N THR A 491 1.85 19.48 15.07
CA THR A 491 3.03 20.30 15.41
C THR A 491 4.34 19.50 15.31
N LEU A 492 4.34 18.24 15.76
CA LEU A 492 5.51 17.36 15.66
C LEU A 492 5.84 17.03 14.20
N GLU A 493 4.82 16.67 13.44
CA GLU A 493 4.96 16.29 12.03
C GLU A 493 5.43 17.46 11.17
N TYR A 494 4.86 18.65 11.32
CA TYR A 494 5.31 19.86 10.61
C TYR A 494 6.76 20.24 10.96
N ALA A 495 7.20 20.02 12.21
CA ALA A 495 8.58 20.30 12.58
C ALA A 495 9.57 19.36 11.87
N TYR A 496 9.20 18.09 11.68
CA TYR A 496 9.97 17.15 10.88
C TYR A 496 9.93 17.51 9.39
N ASP A 497 8.76 17.78 8.84
CA ASP A 497 8.60 18.19 7.45
C ASP A 497 9.43 19.44 7.12
N ASP A 498 9.39 20.44 7.99
CA ASP A 498 10.21 21.67 7.87
C ASP A 498 11.72 21.37 7.92
N TRP A 499 12.14 20.37 8.70
CA TRP A 499 13.53 19.94 8.68
C TRP A 499 13.92 19.34 7.32
N THR A 500 13.03 18.65 6.64
CA THR A 500 13.31 18.13 5.28
C THR A 500 13.42 19.26 4.25
N ILE A 501 12.61 20.32 4.38
CA ILE A 501 12.72 21.54 3.56
C ILE A 501 14.06 22.23 3.84
N TYR A 502 14.49 22.30 5.11
CA TYR A 502 15.81 22.82 5.49
C TYR A 502 16.94 22.04 4.78
N GLN A 503 16.89 20.70 4.77
CA GLN A 503 17.90 19.86 4.07
C GLN A 503 17.92 20.15 2.56
N THR A 504 16.75 20.25 1.95
CA THR A 504 16.62 20.56 0.51
C THR A 504 17.16 21.96 0.18
N ALA A 505 16.85 22.94 1.04
CA ALA A 505 17.37 24.31 0.88
C ALA A 505 18.90 24.40 0.98
N LEU A 506 19.53 23.59 1.85
CA LEU A 506 20.98 23.44 1.89
C LEU A 506 21.56 22.90 0.58
N LYS A 507 20.91 21.87 0.01
CA LYS A 507 21.29 21.30 -1.30
C LYS A 507 21.15 22.31 -2.44
N ALA A 508 20.08 23.12 -2.43
CA ALA A 508 19.87 24.22 -3.39
C ALA A 508 20.82 25.40 -3.18
N GLY A 509 21.55 25.45 -2.07
CA GLY A 509 22.38 26.62 -1.71
C GLY A 509 21.57 27.86 -1.28
N ASN A 510 20.29 27.71 -0.97
CA ASN A 510 19.38 28.79 -0.58
C ASN A 510 19.44 29.01 0.93
N LYS A 511 20.34 29.93 1.35
CA LYS A 511 20.58 30.20 2.77
C LYS A 511 19.37 30.82 3.49
N GLU A 512 18.62 31.67 2.86
CA GLU A 512 17.46 32.36 3.48
C GLU A 512 16.37 31.35 3.84
N ILE A 513 16.01 30.48 2.91
CA ILE A 513 15.06 29.39 3.16
C ILE A 513 15.63 28.44 4.22
N ALA A 514 16.91 28.04 4.10
CA ALA A 514 17.53 27.17 5.08
C ALA A 514 17.49 27.73 6.51
N ASP A 515 17.83 29.02 6.70
CA ASP A 515 17.78 29.68 8.02
C ASP A 515 16.35 29.75 8.59
N THR A 516 15.35 29.95 7.74
CA THR A 516 13.92 29.98 8.12
C THR A 516 13.47 28.60 8.59
N TYR A 517 13.67 27.59 7.76
CA TYR A 517 13.16 26.23 8.04
C TYR A 517 13.95 25.52 9.13
N ARG A 518 15.24 25.84 9.32
CA ARG A 518 16.00 25.37 10.49
C ARG A 518 15.36 25.82 11.82
N LYS A 519 14.80 27.02 11.86
CA LYS A 519 14.09 27.52 13.06
C LYS A 519 12.78 26.78 13.25
N ARG A 520 12.00 26.59 12.17
CA ARG A 520 10.73 25.88 12.21
C ARG A 520 10.90 24.41 12.58
N ALA A 521 11.97 23.78 12.14
CA ALA A 521 12.33 22.41 12.51
C ALA A 521 12.50 22.18 14.04
N LEU A 522 12.74 23.25 14.81
CA LEU A 522 12.83 23.19 16.27
C LEU A 522 11.49 23.46 16.99
N ASN A 523 10.41 23.71 16.25
CA ASN A 523 9.10 24.05 16.82
C ASN A 523 8.49 22.91 17.66
N TYR A 524 8.87 21.65 17.44
CA TYR A 524 8.46 20.53 18.28
C TYR A 524 8.73 20.80 19.78
N ARG A 525 9.76 21.60 20.13
CA ARG A 525 10.14 21.97 21.49
C ARG A 525 9.03 22.73 22.23
N ASN A 526 8.20 23.47 21.48
CA ASN A 526 7.15 24.32 22.04
C ASN A 526 6.02 23.54 22.70
N ILE A 527 5.85 22.27 22.36
CA ILE A 527 4.79 21.42 22.92
C ILE A 527 5.30 20.35 23.87
N TYR A 528 6.62 20.27 24.13
CA TYR A 528 7.12 19.39 25.19
C TYR A 528 6.96 20.05 26.57
N ASP A 529 6.26 19.34 27.47
CA ASP A 529 6.21 19.66 28.88
C ASP A 529 7.31 18.90 29.61
N THR A 530 8.41 19.59 29.90
CA THR A 530 9.60 19.00 30.55
C THR A 530 9.33 18.52 31.97
N SER A 531 8.23 18.97 32.64
CA SER A 531 7.84 18.50 33.96
C SER A 531 7.35 17.06 33.98
N ILE A 532 6.80 16.59 32.83
CA ILE A 532 6.35 15.21 32.62
C ILE A 532 7.20 14.45 31.60
N GLY A 533 7.99 15.18 30.79
CA GLY A 533 8.84 14.64 29.74
C GLY A 533 8.05 14.00 28.58
N PHE A 534 6.93 14.62 28.18
CA PHE A 534 6.08 14.22 27.06
C PHE A 534 5.58 15.44 26.28
N ALA A 535 5.23 15.23 25.03
CA ALA A 535 4.49 16.21 24.24
C ALA A 535 3.09 16.39 24.85
N ARG A 536 2.70 17.65 25.08
CA ARG A 536 1.43 18.06 25.68
C ARG A 536 0.85 19.22 24.90
N PRO A 537 -0.43 19.16 24.48
CA PRO A 537 -1.00 20.24 23.69
C PRO A 537 -1.11 21.54 24.47
N ARG A 538 -1.00 22.65 23.74
CA ARG A 538 -1.16 24.01 24.25
C ARG A 538 -2.39 24.68 23.67
N TYR A 539 -2.96 25.62 24.42
CA TYR A 539 -4.00 26.54 23.96
C TYR A 539 -3.38 27.79 23.31
N SER A 540 -4.23 28.59 22.62
CA SER A 540 -3.80 29.85 21.99
C SER A 540 -3.18 30.87 22.95
N ASP A 541 -3.48 30.81 24.24
CA ASP A 541 -2.89 31.65 25.28
C ASP A 541 -1.50 31.19 25.76
N GLY A 542 -0.98 30.08 25.19
CA GLY A 542 0.30 29.50 25.53
C GLY A 542 0.30 28.55 26.73
N THR A 543 -0.84 28.34 27.39
CA THR A 543 -0.93 27.40 28.51
C THR A 543 -1.05 25.96 28.02
N PHE A 544 -0.44 25.01 28.74
CA PHE A 544 -0.66 23.60 28.52
C PHE A 544 -2.06 23.16 28.97
N LYS A 545 -2.64 22.15 28.29
CA LYS A 545 -3.88 21.50 28.73
C LYS A 545 -3.72 20.98 30.17
N LYS A 546 -4.56 21.41 31.13
CA LYS A 546 -4.39 21.09 32.54
C LYS A 546 -4.68 19.63 32.88
N GLU A 547 -5.89 19.16 32.51
CA GLU A 547 -6.27 17.76 32.66
C GLU A 547 -5.78 17.02 31.42
N PHE A 548 -4.77 16.16 31.56
CA PHE A 548 -4.08 15.51 30.51
C PHE A 548 -3.69 14.08 30.88
N ASP A 549 -4.17 13.11 30.08
CA ASP A 549 -3.80 11.70 30.20
C ASP A 549 -2.92 11.31 29.03
N VAL A 550 -1.67 10.94 29.27
CA VAL A 550 -0.67 10.58 28.28
C VAL A 550 -1.03 9.34 27.45
N LEU A 551 -1.95 8.51 27.91
CA LEU A 551 -2.42 7.30 27.23
C LEU A 551 -3.74 7.50 26.48
N GLN A 552 -4.44 8.61 26.70
CA GLN A 552 -5.74 8.88 26.06
C GLN A 552 -5.56 9.17 24.56
N THR A 553 -6.29 8.45 23.72
CA THR A 553 -6.20 8.55 22.25
C THR A 553 -7.10 9.65 21.65
N TYR A 554 -8.15 10.08 22.36
CA TYR A 554 -9.07 11.10 21.86
C TYR A 554 -9.10 12.36 22.74
N GLY A 555 -9.21 13.52 22.07
CA GLY A 555 -9.37 14.81 22.74
C GLY A 555 -8.09 15.36 23.37
N GLU A 556 -6.97 14.71 23.17
CA GLU A 556 -5.66 15.10 23.73
C GLU A 556 -4.72 15.75 22.69
N GLY A 557 -5.22 16.05 21.49
CA GLY A 557 -4.47 16.74 20.44
C GLY A 557 -3.62 15.83 19.56
N PHE A 558 -3.89 14.54 19.55
CA PHE A 558 -3.19 13.54 18.73
C PHE A 558 -4.15 12.86 17.76
N ILE A 559 -3.68 12.60 16.56
CA ILE A 559 -4.40 11.82 15.53
C ILE A 559 -4.09 10.34 15.77
N GLU A 560 -5.11 9.49 15.80
CA GLU A 560 -5.01 8.01 15.89
C GLU A 560 -4.03 7.45 16.95
N GLY A 561 -3.64 8.24 17.92
CA GLY A 561 -2.67 7.86 18.91
C GLY A 561 -2.74 8.72 20.16
N ASN A 562 -1.73 8.65 20.96
CA ASN A 562 -1.64 9.33 22.26
C ASN A 562 -0.27 10.00 22.45
N SER A 563 -0.13 10.73 23.54
CA SER A 563 1.13 11.40 23.83
C SER A 563 2.29 10.44 24.01
N TRP A 564 2.06 9.23 24.52
CA TRP A 564 3.14 8.26 24.68
C TRP A 564 3.71 7.83 23.34
N ASN A 565 2.87 7.53 22.34
CA ASN A 565 3.33 7.13 20.99
C ASN A 565 3.98 8.32 20.26
N PHE A 566 3.31 9.47 20.23
CA PHE A 566 3.76 10.63 19.47
C PHE A 566 4.93 11.40 20.06
N SER A 567 5.17 11.33 21.37
CA SER A 567 6.33 12.04 21.95
C SER A 567 7.68 11.52 21.45
N PHE A 568 7.72 10.36 20.82
CA PHE A 568 8.92 9.84 20.15
C PHE A 568 9.07 10.30 18.70
N HIS A 569 8.09 11.05 18.16
CA HIS A 569 8.10 11.47 16.77
C HIS A 569 8.91 12.77 16.57
N VAL A 570 10.23 12.68 16.78
CA VAL A 570 11.22 13.73 16.48
C VAL A 570 12.44 13.07 15.82
N PRO A 571 12.27 12.41 14.65
CA PRO A 571 13.35 11.61 14.05
C PRO A 571 14.54 12.44 13.61
N HIS A 572 14.34 13.73 13.31
CA HIS A 572 15.37 14.67 12.88
C HIS A 572 16.24 15.25 14.01
N ASP A 573 15.77 15.15 15.27
CA ASP A 573 16.50 15.70 16.42
C ASP A 573 16.35 14.84 17.69
N VAL A 574 16.80 13.58 17.61
CA VAL A 574 16.64 12.60 18.69
C VAL A 574 17.37 13.03 19.96
N PHE A 575 18.56 13.65 19.88
CA PHE A 575 19.23 14.15 21.08
C PHE A 575 18.49 15.32 21.72
N GLY A 576 17.91 16.24 20.91
CA GLY A 576 17.07 17.31 21.45
C GLY A 576 15.83 16.79 22.15
N MET A 577 15.22 15.73 21.64
CA MET A 577 14.10 15.02 22.26
C MET A 577 14.53 14.34 23.57
N ILE A 578 15.67 13.65 23.59
CA ILE A 578 16.23 13.02 24.80
C ILE A 578 16.40 14.04 25.92
N ASP A 579 16.94 15.23 25.61
CA ASP A 579 17.11 16.29 26.59
C ASP A 579 15.77 16.78 27.17
N LEU A 580 14.76 16.97 26.31
CA LEU A 580 13.42 17.40 26.75
C LEU A 580 12.69 16.34 27.58
N MET A 581 12.98 15.07 27.36
CA MET A 581 12.44 13.96 28.16
C MET A 581 13.15 13.74 29.49
N GLY A 582 14.15 14.55 29.84
CA GLY A 582 14.87 14.47 31.11
C GLY A 582 16.19 13.69 31.03
N GLY A 583 16.78 13.58 29.84
CA GLY A 583 18.05 12.96 29.57
C GLY A 583 18.00 11.47 29.27
N GLU A 584 19.13 10.90 28.84
CA GLU A 584 19.23 9.53 28.31
C GLU A 584 18.65 8.46 29.24
N LYS A 585 18.92 8.55 30.55
CA LYS A 585 18.44 7.56 31.51
C LYS A 585 16.89 7.50 31.53
N THR A 586 16.25 8.65 31.61
CA THR A 586 14.78 8.78 31.63
C THR A 586 14.19 8.34 30.28
N PHE A 587 14.83 8.74 29.19
CA PHE A 587 14.43 8.34 27.84
C PHE A 587 14.43 6.81 27.66
N VAL A 588 15.51 6.13 28.07
CA VAL A 588 15.59 4.66 28.02
C VAL A 588 14.53 4.01 28.91
N GLN A 589 14.27 4.57 30.11
CA GLN A 589 13.21 4.06 30.98
C GLN A 589 11.82 4.16 30.32
N LYS A 590 11.52 5.28 29.66
CA LYS A 590 10.26 5.47 28.92
C LYS A 590 10.13 4.49 27.75
N LEU A 591 11.20 4.27 26.97
CA LEU A 591 11.18 3.26 25.91
C LEU A 591 10.96 1.84 26.47
N ASP A 592 11.66 1.47 27.54
CA ASP A 592 11.49 0.17 28.18
C ASP A 592 10.06 -0.02 28.70
N GLU A 593 9.48 1.03 29.28
CA GLU A 593 8.10 1.04 29.77
C GLU A 593 7.10 0.92 28.62
N LEU A 594 7.29 1.64 27.50
CA LEU A 594 6.44 1.53 26.32
C LEU A 594 6.32 0.08 25.85
N PHE A 595 7.43 -0.62 25.71
CA PHE A 595 7.44 -2.00 25.21
C PHE A 595 6.98 -3.05 26.24
N SER A 596 6.92 -2.71 27.53
CA SER A 596 6.60 -3.66 28.61
C SER A 596 5.30 -3.38 29.35
N MET A 597 4.69 -2.20 29.16
CA MET A 597 3.42 -1.87 29.82
C MET A 597 2.29 -2.76 29.31
N HIS A 598 1.26 -2.92 30.12
CA HIS A 598 -0.05 -3.41 29.66
C HIS A 598 -0.91 -2.21 29.33
N LEU A 599 -1.27 -2.03 28.07
CA LEU A 599 -2.19 -0.98 27.65
C LEU A 599 -3.64 -1.45 27.85
N PRO A 600 -4.42 -0.84 28.78
CA PRO A 600 -5.81 -1.20 28.96
C PRO A 600 -6.66 -0.93 27.73
N GLU A 601 -7.56 -1.85 27.40
CA GLU A 601 -8.44 -1.81 26.21
C GLU A 601 -9.20 -0.48 26.06
N LYS A 602 -9.65 0.12 27.15
CA LYS A 602 -10.33 1.43 27.14
C LYS A 602 -9.58 2.55 26.40
N TYR A 603 -8.27 2.43 26.21
CA TYR A 603 -7.44 3.41 25.51
C TYR A 603 -7.38 3.19 24.00
N TYR A 604 -7.77 2.01 23.50
CA TYR A 604 -7.75 1.72 22.07
C TYR A 604 -9.04 1.10 21.51
N GLU A 605 -10.02 0.70 22.35
CA GLU A 605 -11.26 0.06 21.90
C GLU A 605 -12.09 0.89 20.89
N HIS A 606 -11.89 2.21 20.90
CA HIS A 606 -12.58 3.16 20.02
C HIS A 606 -11.81 3.46 18.73
N ASN A 607 -10.57 2.99 18.62
CA ASN A 607 -9.74 3.19 17.44
C ASN A 607 -9.79 1.92 16.58
N GLU A 608 -10.07 2.06 15.29
CA GLU A 608 -10.17 0.95 14.35
C GLU A 608 -8.80 0.39 14.00
N ASP A 609 -7.78 1.26 13.95
CA ASP A 609 -6.42 0.93 13.54
C ASP A 609 -5.60 0.26 14.64
N ILE A 610 -6.09 0.27 15.89
CA ILE A 610 -5.37 -0.28 17.04
C ILE A 610 -6.13 -1.50 17.60
N THR A 611 -5.58 -2.68 17.33
CA THR A 611 -6.07 -3.96 17.88
C THR A 611 -5.02 -4.58 18.79
N GLU A 612 -5.39 -5.55 19.64
CA GLU A 612 -4.45 -6.25 20.53
C GLU A 612 -3.34 -6.96 19.73
N GLU A 613 -3.65 -7.42 18.53
CA GLU A 613 -2.71 -8.10 17.64
C GLU A 613 -1.58 -7.19 17.20
N CYS A 614 -1.82 -5.88 17.05
CA CYS A 614 -0.83 -4.90 16.59
C CYS A 614 0.03 -4.31 17.72
N LEU A 615 -0.17 -4.72 18.99
CA LEU A 615 0.52 -4.16 20.16
C LEU A 615 1.71 -5.01 20.62
N VAL A 616 2.79 -4.34 21.07
CA VAL A 616 3.85 -4.91 21.93
C VAL A 616 3.97 -3.99 23.14
N GLY A 617 3.31 -4.34 24.23
CA GLY A 617 3.12 -3.42 25.35
C GLY A 617 2.21 -2.26 24.95
N GLY A 618 2.70 -1.02 25.07
CA GLY A 618 2.06 0.19 24.54
C GLY A 618 2.60 0.64 23.18
N TYR A 619 3.54 -0.09 22.61
CA TYR A 619 4.02 0.12 21.24
C TYR A 619 2.99 -0.40 20.25
N VAL A 620 2.54 0.47 19.34
CA VAL A 620 1.51 0.18 18.34
C VAL A 620 2.18 -0.02 17.00
N HIS A 621 2.40 -1.28 16.60
CA HIS A 621 3.04 -1.56 15.30
C HIS A 621 2.12 -1.29 14.11
N GLY A 622 0.84 -1.53 14.27
CA GLY A 622 -0.18 -1.30 13.23
C GLY A 622 -0.52 0.18 13.00
N ASN A 623 0.23 1.12 13.61
CA ASN A 623 0.07 2.56 13.37
C ASN A 623 1.45 3.21 13.19
N GLU A 624 1.66 3.89 12.08
CA GLU A 624 2.94 4.28 11.51
C GLU A 624 3.80 5.24 12.35
N PRO A 625 3.25 6.16 13.17
CA PRO A 625 4.08 7.00 14.06
C PRO A 625 4.99 6.21 14.99
N SER A 626 4.71 4.92 15.20
CA SER A 626 5.50 4.02 16.05
C SER A 626 6.67 3.35 15.31
N HIS A 627 6.68 3.30 13.97
CA HIS A 627 7.58 2.45 13.17
C HIS A 627 9.07 2.70 13.40
N HIS A 628 9.50 3.93 13.69
CA HIS A 628 10.90 4.27 13.97
C HIS A 628 11.32 4.02 15.43
N VAL A 629 10.35 3.90 16.35
CA VAL A 629 10.60 3.88 17.81
C VAL A 629 11.52 2.75 18.27
N PRO A 630 11.43 1.50 17.76
CA PRO A 630 12.33 0.43 18.16
C PRO A 630 13.82 0.73 17.88
N TYR A 631 14.09 1.61 16.93
CA TYR A 631 15.44 1.99 16.52
C TYR A 631 16.04 3.11 17.40
N LEU A 632 15.25 3.82 18.20
CA LEU A 632 15.69 4.98 18.96
C LEU A 632 16.74 4.67 20.04
N TYR A 633 16.85 3.41 20.48
CA TYR A 633 17.95 3.00 21.35
C TYR A 633 19.33 3.19 20.72
N ALA A 634 19.44 3.33 19.38
CA ALA A 634 20.70 3.57 18.69
C ALA A 634 21.38 4.88 19.12
N TRP A 635 20.64 5.88 19.61
CA TRP A 635 21.17 7.13 20.14
C TRP A 635 21.58 7.06 21.62
N THR A 636 21.38 5.92 22.27
CA THR A 636 21.61 5.73 23.71
C THR A 636 22.85 4.85 23.98
N SER A 637 23.22 4.70 25.24
CA SER A 637 24.24 3.73 25.68
C SER A 637 23.78 2.26 25.59
N GLN A 638 22.55 2.00 25.12
CA GLN A 638 21.94 0.67 25.08
C GLN A 638 21.43 0.26 23.67
N PRO A 639 22.19 0.44 22.59
CA PRO A 639 21.73 0.17 21.22
C PRO A 639 21.36 -1.30 20.98
N TRP A 640 21.84 -2.23 21.80
CA TRP A 640 21.51 -3.65 21.73
C TRP A 640 20.02 -3.94 22.01
N LYS A 641 19.27 -3.02 22.65
CA LYS A 641 17.83 -3.18 22.89
C LYS A 641 17.03 -3.07 21.58
N THR A 642 17.47 -2.28 20.62
CA THR A 642 16.90 -2.29 19.25
C THR A 642 16.89 -3.72 18.70
N GLN A 643 18.00 -4.45 18.81
CA GLN A 643 18.11 -5.82 18.26
C GLN A 643 17.17 -6.81 18.96
N TYR A 644 16.88 -6.60 20.23
CA TYR A 644 15.92 -7.38 21.00
C TYR A 644 14.50 -7.13 20.51
N TRP A 645 14.07 -5.87 20.51
CA TRP A 645 12.68 -5.53 20.20
C TRP A 645 12.32 -5.77 18.74
N LEU A 646 13.24 -5.53 17.79
CA LEU A 646 12.99 -5.86 16.39
C LEU A 646 12.71 -7.35 16.20
N ARG A 647 13.43 -8.23 16.88
CA ARG A 647 13.18 -9.68 16.79
C ARG A 647 11.80 -10.05 17.36
N GLU A 648 11.40 -9.46 18.47
CA GLU A 648 10.06 -9.69 19.06
C GLU A 648 8.95 -9.18 18.14
N ILE A 649 9.09 -7.98 17.56
CA ILE A 649 8.12 -7.40 16.64
C ILE A 649 8.01 -8.26 15.38
N LEU A 650 9.13 -8.59 14.73
CA LEU A 650 9.14 -9.42 13.52
C LEU A 650 8.45 -10.77 13.73
N ASN A 651 8.71 -11.44 14.85
CA ASN A 651 8.11 -12.73 15.17
C ASN A 651 6.61 -12.64 15.50
N LYS A 652 6.16 -11.52 16.08
CA LYS A 652 4.76 -11.34 16.48
C LYS A 652 3.91 -10.90 15.30
N MET A 653 4.38 -9.91 14.52
CA MET A 653 3.57 -9.14 13.58
C MET A 653 3.54 -9.69 12.16
N TYR A 654 4.51 -10.55 11.78
CA TYR A 654 4.67 -11.01 10.40
C TYR A 654 4.68 -12.53 10.30
N LYS A 655 3.70 -13.10 9.61
CA LYS A 655 3.51 -14.55 9.50
C LYS A 655 2.99 -14.94 8.12
N ASN A 656 3.35 -16.12 7.65
CA ASN A 656 2.78 -16.70 6.43
C ASN A 656 1.39 -17.29 6.70
N ASP A 657 0.41 -16.45 7.00
CA ASP A 657 -0.99 -16.84 7.17
C ASP A 657 -1.95 -15.70 6.79
N ILE A 658 -3.25 -15.97 6.81
CA ILE A 658 -4.30 -15.01 6.42
C ILE A 658 -4.34 -13.76 7.31
N ASN A 659 -3.88 -13.84 8.57
CA ASN A 659 -3.72 -12.74 9.52
C ASN A 659 -2.25 -12.32 9.65
N GLY A 660 -1.47 -12.53 8.61
CA GLY A 660 -0.02 -12.42 8.66
C GLY A 660 0.56 -11.02 8.73
N LEU A 661 -0.28 -9.99 8.80
CA LEU A 661 0.10 -8.59 9.02
C LEU A 661 -0.54 -8.09 10.32
N GLY A 662 0.24 -7.48 11.18
CA GLY A 662 -0.19 -6.98 12.48
C GLY A 662 -0.88 -5.61 12.44
N GLY A 663 -1.53 -5.25 11.34
CA GLY A 663 -2.23 -3.99 11.07
C GLY A 663 -2.36 -3.75 9.57
N ASN A 664 -2.81 -2.56 9.21
CA ASN A 664 -2.95 -2.13 7.82
C ASN A 664 -1.59 -2.17 7.11
N ASP A 665 -1.54 -2.68 5.88
CA ASP A 665 -0.28 -2.68 5.10
C ASP A 665 0.08 -1.27 4.60
N ASP A 666 -0.93 -0.40 4.48
CA ASP A 666 -0.86 1.01 4.07
C ASP A 666 0.01 1.24 2.84
N CYS A 667 -0.49 0.71 1.72
CA CYS A 667 0.14 0.85 0.41
C CYS A 667 1.60 0.37 0.37
N GLY A 668 1.92 -0.70 1.13
CA GLY A 668 3.27 -1.27 1.18
C GLY A 668 4.14 -0.77 2.35
N GLN A 669 3.68 0.22 3.13
CA GLN A 669 4.50 0.79 4.20
C GLN A 669 4.89 -0.23 5.27
N MET A 670 3.95 -1.05 5.77
CA MET A 670 4.25 -2.08 6.76
C MET A 670 5.16 -3.17 6.17
N SER A 671 4.92 -3.53 4.92
CA SER A 671 5.76 -4.48 4.18
C SER A 671 7.19 -3.94 3.96
N ALA A 672 7.35 -2.65 3.63
CA ALA A 672 8.67 -2.01 3.51
C ALA A 672 9.40 -1.95 4.87
N TRP A 673 8.68 -1.69 5.97
CA TRP A 673 9.24 -1.76 7.32
C TRP A 673 9.81 -3.16 7.62
N TYR A 674 9.05 -4.20 7.27
CA TYR A 674 9.49 -5.59 7.41
C TYR A 674 10.76 -5.84 6.60
N LEU A 675 10.79 -5.47 5.32
CA LEU A 675 11.94 -5.70 4.43
C LEU A 675 13.22 -5.02 4.96
N PHE A 676 13.14 -3.76 5.35
CA PHE A 676 14.26 -3.06 5.96
C PHE A 676 14.73 -3.72 7.26
N SER A 677 13.78 -4.07 8.14
CA SER A 677 14.09 -4.70 9.42
C SER A 677 14.72 -6.09 9.24
N VAL A 678 14.28 -6.85 8.23
CA VAL A 678 14.89 -8.15 7.85
C VAL A 678 16.32 -7.96 7.35
N MET A 679 16.58 -6.90 6.57
CA MET A 679 17.94 -6.53 6.13
C MET A 679 18.83 -6.07 7.30
N GLY A 680 18.25 -5.66 8.42
CA GLY A 680 18.94 -5.23 9.62
C GLY A 680 19.25 -3.75 9.70
N PHE A 681 18.54 -2.90 8.94
CA PHE A 681 18.62 -1.44 9.01
C PHE A 681 17.29 -0.79 8.62
N TYR A 682 17.10 0.49 8.98
CA TYR A 682 15.83 1.21 8.74
C TYR A 682 16.06 2.72 8.55
N PRO A 683 15.35 3.39 7.62
CA PRO A 683 15.45 4.84 7.42
C PRO A 683 14.64 5.60 8.49
N VAL A 684 15.18 5.72 9.70
CA VAL A 684 14.51 6.41 10.83
C VAL A 684 14.16 7.86 10.51
N CYS A 685 14.99 8.53 9.72
CA CYS A 685 14.82 9.93 9.36
C CYS A 685 15.02 10.10 7.85
N PRO A 686 13.98 9.84 7.02
CA PRO A 686 14.04 10.14 5.59
C PRO A 686 14.40 11.61 5.34
N GLY A 687 15.19 11.87 4.30
CA GLY A 687 15.84 13.16 4.08
C GLY A 687 17.31 13.20 4.58
N THR A 688 17.75 12.18 5.38
CA THR A 688 19.17 11.88 5.57
C THR A 688 19.64 10.82 4.57
N ASP A 689 20.94 10.67 4.43
CA ASP A 689 21.58 9.57 3.70
C ASP A 689 21.74 8.29 4.55
N GLN A 690 21.24 8.30 5.81
CA GLN A 690 21.51 7.27 6.80
C GLN A 690 20.37 6.28 6.98
N TYR A 691 20.73 5.01 7.15
CA TYR A 691 19.85 3.94 7.63
C TYR A 691 20.39 3.45 8.96
N VAL A 692 19.56 3.46 10.00
CA VAL A 692 19.94 3.06 11.36
C VAL A 692 20.03 1.56 11.47
N LEU A 693 21.11 1.04 12.03
CA LEU A 693 21.38 -0.40 12.13
C LEU A 693 20.61 -1.03 13.31
N GLY A 694 19.93 -2.12 12.99
CA GLY A 694 19.36 -3.07 13.93
C GLY A 694 20.15 -4.38 13.97
N ALA A 695 19.50 -5.49 13.63
CA ALA A 695 20.10 -6.80 13.43
C ALA A 695 19.38 -7.55 12.30
N PRO A 696 20.10 -8.25 11.41
CA PRO A 696 19.45 -9.01 10.35
C PRO A 696 18.58 -10.15 10.93
N TYR A 697 17.51 -10.44 10.20
CA TYR A 697 16.56 -11.50 10.58
C TYR A 697 16.92 -12.83 9.96
N LEU A 698 17.49 -12.82 8.74
CA LEU A 698 17.85 -14.00 7.94
C LEU A 698 19.36 -14.27 8.00
N PRO A 699 19.78 -15.53 7.82
CA PRO A 699 21.21 -15.89 7.81
C PRO A 699 21.99 -15.34 6.61
N TYR A 700 21.29 -15.14 5.49
CA TYR A 700 21.86 -14.61 4.24
C TYR A 700 20.79 -13.85 3.44
N LEU A 701 21.20 -12.70 2.91
CA LEU A 701 20.45 -11.93 1.94
C LEU A 701 21.43 -11.29 0.95
N LYS A 702 21.08 -11.30 -0.33
CA LYS A 702 21.79 -10.58 -1.38
C LYS A 702 20.77 -9.69 -2.11
N LEU A 703 21.11 -8.42 -2.25
CA LEU A 703 20.38 -7.42 -3.02
C LEU A 703 21.22 -7.06 -4.26
N THR A 704 20.64 -7.23 -5.44
CA THR A 704 21.16 -6.69 -6.69
C THR A 704 20.64 -5.26 -6.85
N LEU A 705 21.54 -4.31 -6.79
CA LEU A 705 21.23 -2.87 -6.85
C LEU A 705 20.98 -2.42 -8.31
N PRO A 706 20.22 -1.33 -8.52
CA PRO A 706 19.94 -0.81 -9.87
C PRO A 706 21.21 -0.45 -10.68
N ASN A 707 22.30 -0.11 -10.01
CA ASN A 707 23.59 0.16 -10.65
C ASN A 707 24.40 -1.12 -11.03
N GLY A 708 23.79 -2.30 -10.89
CA GLY A 708 24.37 -3.61 -11.20
C GLY A 708 25.34 -4.16 -10.15
N LYS A 709 25.58 -3.44 -9.06
CA LYS A 709 26.37 -3.95 -7.93
C LYS A 709 25.52 -4.79 -7.00
N THR A 710 26.13 -5.53 -6.09
CA THR A 710 25.43 -6.36 -5.11
C THR A 710 25.82 -5.97 -3.69
N LEU A 711 24.83 -5.96 -2.80
CA LEU A 711 25.00 -5.91 -1.36
C LEU A 711 24.67 -7.30 -0.79
N GLU A 712 25.64 -7.92 -0.12
CA GLU A 712 25.41 -9.17 0.62
C GLU A 712 25.35 -8.89 2.12
N ILE A 713 24.35 -9.44 2.78
CA ILE A 713 24.17 -9.39 4.24
C ILE A 713 24.32 -10.80 4.78
N LYS A 714 25.35 -11.04 5.58
CA LYS A 714 25.71 -12.34 6.12
C LYS A 714 25.59 -12.32 7.64
N ALA A 715 24.70 -13.18 8.18
CA ALA A 715 24.49 -13.33 9.60
C ALA A 715 24.36 -14.83 9.99
N PRO A 716 25.41 -15.65 9.73
CA PRO A 716 25.34 -17.08 9.95
C PRO A 716 25.01 -17.40 11.42
N GLY A 717 24.02 -18.28 11.61
CA GLY A 717 23.57 -18.72 12.91
C GLY A 717 22.64 -17.73 13.66
N VAL A 718 22.17 -16.67 12.98
CA VAL A 718 21.10 -15.82 13.52
C VAL A 718 19.88 -16.65 13.88
N SER A 719 19.25 -16.37 15.00
CA SER A 719 18.05 -17.05 15.51
C SER A 719 17.42 -16.24 16.63
N ASP A 720 16.26 -16.66 17.14
CA ASP A 720 15.61 -16.03 18.29
C ASP A 720 16.50 -15.96 19.54
N LYS A 721 17.39 -16.93 19.73
CA LYS A 721 18.38 -16.91 20.80
C LYS A 721 19.61 -16.07 20.43
N LYS A 722 20.15 -16.20 19.21
CA LYS A 722 21.32 -15.45 18.73
C LYS A 722 20.86 -14.23 17.95
N ARG A 723 20.22 -13.30 18.63
CA ARG A 723 19.64 -12.06 18.06
C ARG A 723 20.55 -10.82 18.17
N TYR A 724 21.61 -10.88 18.95
CA TYR A 724 22.46 -9.73 19.24
C TYR A 724 23.70 -9.70 18.32
N VAL A 725 24.02 -8.53 17.82
CA VAL A 725 25.21 -8.27 17.01
C VAL A 725 26.43 -8.16 17.92
N GLN A 726 27.33 -9.13 17.85
CA GLN A 726 28.59 -9.13 18.58
C GLN A 726 29.63 -8.23 17.92
N SER A 727 29.72 -8.26 16.59
CA SER A 727 30.54 -7.39 15.76
C SER A 727 29.96 -7.31 14.35
N LEU A 728 30.26 -6.23 13.64
CA LEU A 728 29.91 -6.00 12.26
C LEU A 728 31.17 -5.64 11.47
N LYS A 729 31.28 -6.15 10.26
CA LYS A 729 32.27 -5.72 9.27
C LYS A 729 31.55 -5.24 8.02
N LEU A 730 32.07 -4.15 7.44
CA LEU A 730 31.71 -3.69 6.09
C LEU A 730 32.93 -3.92 5.19
N ASN A 731 32.79 -4.79 4.19
CA ASN A 731 33.87 -5.15 3.26
C ASN A 731 35.16 -5.62 3.95
N GLY A 732 35.00 -6.39 5.05
CA GLY A 732 36.14 -6.93 5.82
C GLY A 732 36.64 -6.01 6.94
N GLU A 733 36.36 -4.71 6.90
CA GLU A 733 36.75 -3.73 7.90
C GLU A 733 35.78 -3.65 9.08
N SER A 734 36.28 -3.43 10.30
CA SER A 734 35.39 -3.29 11.49
C SER A 734 34.48 -2.07 11.35
N TYR A 735 33.21 -2.25 11.68
CA TYR A 735 32.21 -1.22 11.53
C TYR A 735 31.40 -1.07 12.83
N ASP A 736 31.70 -0.05 13.61
CA ASP A 736 31.09 0.16 14.92
C ASP A 736 29.94 1.20 14.91
N LYS A 737 29.78 1.96 13.81
CA LYS A 737 28.67 2.91 13.65
C LYS A 737 27.33 2.22 13.80
N MET A 738 26.33 2.97 14.29
CA MET A 738 24.94 2.51 14.43
C MET A 738 24.08 2.91 13.22
N TYR A 739 24.71 3.26 12.12
CA TYR A 739 24.06 3.56 10.83
C TYR A 739 24.95 3.14 9.66
N ILE A 740 24.34 2.98 8.49
CA ILE A 740 25.02 2.84 7.20
C ILE A 740 24.48 3.90 6.26
N THR A 741 25.32 4.46 5.37
CA THR A 741 24.86 5.48 4.42
C THR A 741 24.32 4.86 3.13
N HIS A 742 23.46 5.60 2.44
CA HIS A 742 22.95 5.19 1.12
C HIS A 742 24.12 4.99 0.12
N GLU A 743 25.13 5.86 0.18
CA GLU A 743 26.35 5.73 -0.64
C GLU A 743 27.11 4.44 -0.34
N ASP A 744 27.25 4.05 0.95
CA ASP A 744 27.90 2.79 1.32
C ASP A 744 27.15 1.58 0.76
N ILE A 745 25.82 1.60 0.77
CA ILE A 745 24.99 0.56 0.16
C ILE A 745 25.20 0.52 -1.35
N LEU A 746 25.15 1.67 -2.03
CA LEU A 746 25.30 1.75 -3.49
C LEU A 746 26.72 1.37 -3.98
N LYS A 747 27.73 1.43 -3.12
CA LYS A 747 29.07 0.88 -3.44
C LYS A 747 29.05 -0.64 -3.57
N GLY A 748 28.03 -1.29 -3.00
CA GLY A 748 27.94 -2.72 -2.90
C GLY A 748 28.94 -3.31 -1.90
N GLY A 749 29.02 -4.64 -1.85
CA GLY A 749 29.94 -5.35 -1.00
C GLY A 749 29.26 -6.23 0.04
N VAL A 750 29.89 -6.42 1.21
CA VAL A 750 29.43 -7.40 2.20
C VAL A 750 29.32 -6.78 3.57
N LEU A 751 28.15 -6.92 4.19
CA LEU A 751 27.90 -6.71 5.61
C LEU A 751 27.99 -8.06 6.33
N GLU A 752 29.00 -8.25 7.18
CA GLU A 752 29.22 -9.49 7.92
C GLU A 752 28.89 -9.29 9.40
N PHE A 753 27.78 -9.86 9.83
CA PHE A 753 27.31 -9.83 11.22
C PHE A 753 27.75 -11.09 11.98
N LYS A 754 28.46 -10.93 13.08
CA LYS A 754 28.69 -12.00 14.04
C LYS A 754 27.59 -11.96 15.10
N MET A 755 26.73 -12.96 15.09
CA MET A 755 25.56 -13.03 15.98
C MET A 755 25.89 -13.74 17.31
N SER A 756 25.21 -13.32 18.39
CA SER A 756 25.39 -13.86 19.76
C SER A 756 24.07 -13.97 20.52
N ALA A 757 24.03 -14.87 21.51
CA ALA A 757 22.91 -14.97 22.45
C ALA A 757 22.96 -13.92 23.57
N SER A 758 24.10 -13.25 23.74
CA SER A 758 24.29 -12.19 24.75
C SER A 758 24.62 -10.85 24.07
N PRO A 759 24.09 -9.72 24.56
CA PRO A 759 24.32 -8.42 23.96
C PRO A 759 25.78 -7.96 24.10
N ASN A 760 26.33 -7.34 23.07
CA ASN A 760 27.55 -6.57 23.16
C ASN A 760 27.24 -5.13 23.65
N LYS A 761 27.46 -4.86 24.92
CA LYS A 761 27.16 -3.56 25.56
C LYS A 761 28.21 -2.47 25.28
N ARG A 762 29.21 -2.75 24.46
CA ARG A 762 30.27 -1.78 24.12
C ARG A 762 30.19 -1.30 22.67
N ARG A 763 29.47 -2.00 21.82
CA ARG A 763 29.36 -1.63 20.41
C ARG A 763 28.39 -0.46 20.25
N GLY A 764 28.76 0.54 19.45
CA GLY A 764 27.92 1.66 19.07
C GLY A 764 27.57 2.63 20.20
N VAL A 765 28.38 2.66 21.29
CA VAL A 765 28.14 3.55 22.46
C VAL A 765 28.89 4.87 22.35
N SER A 766 29.90 4.95 21.51
CA SER A 766 30.65 6.17 21.30
C SER A 766 29.81 7.22 20.56
N VAL A 767 30.02 8.50 20.85
CA VAL A 767 29.24 9.60 20.26
C VAL A 767 29.38 9.63 18.74
N GLN A 768 30.58 9.35 18.22
CA GLN A 768 30.85 9.31 16.78
C GLN A 768 30.18 8.11 16.05
N ASP A 769 29.71 7.12 16.78
CA ASP A 769 29.03 5.96 16.22
C ASP A 769 27.52 6.16 16.13
N LYS A 770 27.00 7.25 16.72
CA LYS A 770 25.57 7.55 16.77
C LYS A 770 25.05 8.05 15.41
N PRO A 771 23.77 7.78 15.08
CA PRO A 771 23.16 8.37 13.89
C PRO A 771 22.98 9.89 14.02
N TYR A 772 22.59 10.52 12.92
CA TYR A 772 22.35 11.96 12.81
C TYR A 772 21.35 12.49 13.86
N SER A 773 21.58 13.71 14.33
CA SER A 773 20.60 14.52 15.09
C SER A 773 20.92 16.01 14.88
N LEU A 774 19.89 16.82 14.65
CA LEU A 774 20.03 18.25 14.34
C LEU A 774 20.72 19.05 15.46
N THR A 775 20.42 18.76 16.73
CA THR A 775 20.93 19.51 17.88
C THR A 775 22.42 19.34 18.09
N ASN A 776 22.99 18.18 17.87
CA ASN A 776 24.39 17.89 18.18
C ASN A 776 25.31 17.90 16.94
N GLY A 777 24.80 18.26 15.75
CA GLY A 777 25.60 18.48 14.55
C GLY A 777 26.56 17.34 14.17
N ILE A 778 26.26 16.12 14.61
CA ILE A 778 27.04 14.93 14.26
C ILE A 778 26.56 14.49 12.89
N ASN A 779 27.38 14.77 11.88
CA ASN A 779 27.12 14.42 10.48
C ASN A 779 27.34 12.93 10.24
#